data_7296503a2ce247e0b74bdd4432e839b2
#
_entry.id   7296503a2ce247e0b74bdd4432e839b2
#
_cell.length_a   1.000
_cell.length_b   1.000
_cell.length_c   1.000
_cell.angle_alpha   90.00
_cell.angle_beta   90.00
_cell.angle_gamma   90.00
#
_symmetry.space_group_name_H-M   'P 1'
#
loop_
_entity.id
_entity.type
_entity.pdbx_description
1 polymer ?
#
loop_
_entity_poly.entity_id
_entity_poly.type
_entity_poly.pdbx_seq_one_letter_code
_entity_poly.pdbx_strand_id
1 'polypeptide(L)'
;MNFFEHQQRARQRTTLAVLLFILATLAIVAATNLVVLGFVAFLSVDPYLSPASYGNWISTHPRAILWTSLITVGLVAGASLYRMATLASGGSAVAQSLGGTLIDAGTRDPLRRQLINVVEETAIAAGVPAPQVYVLESEGGINAFAAGFSTSDAVIAVTRGTLESLTRDELQGVIAHEFSHILNGDMRLNMRLIGVSFGILVIALAGRMILRGLSHTRSSSDRGGQALLLGMAAGVTLVAVGYIGVLFTRLIKAAVSRHREFLADASAVQFTRNPHGIAGALKKIAVSPLRATLTSAESEEIGHMLIAERHRLFDALFASHPPILERIRTLEPSFDPSELEKIRLAPMTSGVPSPPAPAPLSQAAQLALLPLAVIATIGNPGAAQLTAAAQRRSDIPLALKEAAHSPQDALAVVLAVVLSQDVPTRGRQLAHLRTRIKLAPDALARLEALASHGTRLAPALRLPLLEIAFPALRQRPPEQLRALVVLVDELLRLDGWNEASFTSVLDYALGRLLRVQLAEALMPRAGRPAQPVLKLHALRSETQTLFAVMAQAGHDDERHARAAFDAGLRRLLPMAPPDFVVPSGWITTLDNALTHLDALPPAIKQALIEALVLTVAHDRQVTLGEAELLRVVCASLHCPLPPLVADASA
;
A
#
# COMPACT_ATOMS: atom_id res chain seq x y z
N MET A 1 -6.73 17.24 -9.06
CA MET A 1 -6.65 17.03 -7.61
C MET A 1 -5.27 16.48 -7.31
N ASN A 2 -4.54 17.01 -6.32
CA ASN A 2 -3.20 16.53 -6.01
C ASN A 2 -3.22 15.43 -4.92
N PHE A 3 -2.11 14.72 -4.74
CA PHE A 3 -1.93 13.65 -3.76
C PHE A 3 -2.35 14.05 -2.33
N PHE A 4 -2.01 15.26 -1.89
CA PHE A 4 -2.29 15.74 -0.53
C PHE A 4 -3.78 15.99 -0.30
N GLU A 5 -4.49 16.51 -1.30
CA GLU A 5 -5.96 16.63 -1.26
C GLU A 5 -6.62 15.25 -1.17
N HIS A 6 -6.06 14.26 -1.91
CA HIS A 6 -6.52 12.87 -1.83
C HIS A 6 -6.33 12.29 -0.43
N GLN A 7 -5.15 12.46 0.16
CA GLN A 7 -4.88 12.02 1.53
C GLN A 7 -5.81 12.70 2.56
N GLN A 8 -6.05 13.99 2.41
CA GLN A 8 -6.94 14.72 3.32
C GLN A 8 -8.39 14.20 3.22
N ARG A 9 -8.90 14.02 2.01
CA ARG A 9 -10.24 13.45 1.78
C ARG A 9 -10.33 11.99 2.23
N ALA A 10 -9.29 11.20 2.02
CA ALA A 10 -9.22 9.82 2.50
C ALA A 10 -9.31 9.75 4.03
N ARG A 11 -8.65 10.67 4.76
CA ARG A 11 -8.77 10.78 6.23
C ARG A 11 -10.20 11.13 6.66
N GLN A 12 -10.82 12.13 6.02
CA GLN A 12 -12.21 12.54 6.34
C GLN A 12 -13.20 11.40 6.09
N ARG A 13 -13.07 10.69 4.96
CA ARG A 13 -13.91 9.53 4.62
C ARG A 13 -13.66 8.34 5.56
N THR A 14 -12.42 8.13 6.00
CA THR A 14 -12.11 7.12 7.00
C THR A 14 -12.85 7.41 8.32
N THR A 15 -12.87 8.66 8.75
CA THR A 15 -13.63 9.07 9.96
C THR A 15 -15.12 8.82 9.79
N LEU A 16 -15.69 9.17 8.62
CA LEU A 16 -17.10 8.89 8.31
C LEU A 16 -17.39 7.38 8.30
N ALA A 17 -16.52 6.59 7.66
CA ALA A 17 -16.68 5.13 7.61
C ALA A 17 -16.63 4.50 9.02
N VAL A 18 -15.73 4.98 9.88
CA VAL A 18 -15.67 4.54 11.30
C VAL A 18 -16.95 4.91 12.04
N LEU A 19 -17.45 6.14 11.87
CA LEU A 19 -18.71 6.57 12.49
C LEU A 19 -19.89 5.70 12.05
N LEU A 20 -20.03 5.49 10.74
CA LEU A 20 -21.09 4.64 10.18
C LEU A 20 -20.99 3.20 10.68
N PHE A 21 -19.76 2.69 10.83
CA PHE A 21 -19.54 1.38 11.41
C PHE A 21 -19.96 1.30 12.88
N ILE A 22 -19.64 2.30 13.69
CA ILE A 22 -20.08 2.36 15.08
C ILE A 22 -21.61 2.36 15.14
N LEU A 23 -22.27 3.16 14.32
CA LEU A 23 -23.74 3.22 14.23
C LEU A 23 -24.33 1.85 13.79
N ALA A 24 -23.74 1.21 12.80
CA ALA A 24 -24.16 -0.12 12.36
C ALA A 24 -23.99 -1.15 13.49
N THR A 25 -22.87 -1.12 14.21
CA THR A 25 -22.62 -2.01 15.36
C THR A 25 -23.65 -1.77 16.48
N LEU A 26 -23.96 -0.52 16.80
CA LEU A 26 -24.98 -0.18 17.79
C LEU A 26 -26.37 -0.69 17.36
N ALA A 27 -26.72 -0.53 16.08
CA ALA A 27 -27.98 -1.05 15.54
C ALA A 27 -28.05 -2.58 15.63
N ILE A 28 -26.96 -3.27 15.34
CA ILE A 28 -26.84 -4.72 15.46
C ILE A 28 -26.98 -5.15 16.92
N VAL A 29 -26.32 -4.46 17.85
CA VAL A 29 -26.43 -4.74 19.28
C VAL A 29 -27.87 -4.57 19.74
N ALA A 30 -28.55 -3.49 19.34
CA ALA A 30 -29.96 -3.27 19.65
C ALA A 30 -30.86 -4.37 19.09
N ALA A 31 -30.67 -4.74 17.83
CA ALA A 31 -31.41 -5.82 17.18
C ALA A 31 -31.15 -7.19 17.84
N THR A 32 -29.92 -7.50 18.18
CA THR A 32 -29.54 -8.75 18.87
C THR A 32 -30.16 -8.78 20.27
N ASN A 33 -30.13 -7.67 21.02
CA ASN A 33 -30.81 -7.58 22.31
C ASN A 33 -32.30 -7.84 22.18
N LEU A 34 -32.96 -7.19 21.21
CA LEU A 34 -34.39 -7.39 20.98
C LEU A 34 -34.74 -8.87 20.74
N VAL A 35 -33.91 -9.55 19.93
CA VAL A 35 -34.13 -10.97 19.61
C VAL A 35 -33.86 -11.88 20.80
N VAL A 36 -32.67 -11.75 21.41
CA VAL A 36 -32.23 -12.65 22.49
C VAL A 36 -33.09 -12.43 23.75
N LEU A 37 -33.33 -11.18 24.13
CA LEU A 37 -34.13 -10.87 25.31
C LEU A 37 -35.61 -11.18 25.08
N GLY A 38 -36.12 -10.93 23.87
CA GLY A 38 -37.48 -11.36 23.50
C GLY A 38 -37.63 -12.87 23.61
N PHE A 39 -36.62 -13.65 23.17
CA PHE A 39 -36.60 -15.09 23.31
C PHE A 39 -36.54 -15.57 24.77
N VAL A 40 -35.63 -14.96 25.58
CA VAL A 40 -35.52 -15.31 27.00
C VAL A 40 -36.77 -14.93 27.77
N ALA A 41 -37.36 -13.75 27.50
CA ALA A 41 -38.61 -13.31 28.10
C ALA A 41 -39.76 -14.30 27.74
N PHE A 42 -39.85 -14.75 26.49
CA PHE A 42 -40.84 -15.72 26.05
C PHE A 42 -40.73 -17.06 26.81
N LEU A 43 -39.50 -17.50 27.08
CA LEU A 43 -39.29 -18.74 27.87
C LEU A 43 -39.57 -18.57 29.36
N SER A 44 -39.48 -17.32 29.88
CA SER A 44 -39.58 -17.00 31.32
C SER A 44 -40.94 -16.53 31.73
N VAL A 45 -41.77 -16.05 30.80
CA VAL A 45 -43.12 -15.52 31.05
C VAL A 45 -44.17 -16.57 30.63
N ASP A 46 -45.25 -16.65 31.41
CA ASP A 46 -46.35 -17.56 31.08
C ASP A 46 -46.94 -17.21 29.70
N PRO A 47 -47.09 -18.20 28.78
CA PRO A 47 -47.62 -17.97 27.43
C PRO A 47 -49.01 -17.33 27.36
N TYR A 48 -49.78 -17.41 28.41
CA TYR A 48 -51.15 -16.86 28.50
C TYR A 48 -51.18 -15.38 28.94
N LEU A 49 -50.03 -14.75 29.21
CA LEU A 49 -49.96 -13.33 29.59
C LEU A 49 -49.94 -12.41 28.35
N SER A 50 -50.37 -11.17 28.53
CA SER A 50 -50.46 -10.17 27.45
C SER A 50 -49.09 -9.78 26.89
N PRO A 51 -48.97 -9.28 25.65
CA PRO A 51 -47.71 -8.75 25.09
C PRO A 51 -47.02 -7.68 25.94
N ALA A 52 -47.78 -6.92 26.72
CA ALA A 52 -47.26 -5.95 27.66
C ALA A 52 -46.39 -6.59 28.77
N SER A 53 -46.61 -7.85 29.10
CA SER A 53 -45.85 -8.59 30.12
C SER A 53 -44.39 -8.85 29.67
N TYR A 54 -44.17 -9.03 28.36
CA TYR A 54 -42.82 -9.19 27.81
C TYR A 54 -41.99 -7.87 27.89
N GLY A 55 -42.67 -6.75 27.59
CA GLY A 55 -42.03 -5.41 27.74
C GLY A 55 -41.67 -5.11 29.20
N ASN A 56 -42.56 -5.46 30.12
CA ASN A 56 -42.30 -5.32 31.55
C ASN A 56 -41.14 -6.21 32.02
N TRP A 57 -41.07 -7.46 31.54
CA TRP A 57 -39.98 -8.36 31.89
C TRP A 57 -38.64 -7.80 31.44
N ILE A 58 -38.52 -7.30 30.21
CA ILE A 58 -37.27 -6.67 29.69
C ILE A 58 -36.89 -5.44 30.53
N SER A 59 -37.84 -4.55 30.87
CA SER A 59 -37.57 -3.34 31.64
C SER A 59 -37.16 -3.62 33.09
N THR A 60 -37.64 -4.73 33.66
CA THR A 60 -37.29 -5.14 35.03
C THR A 60 -35.96 -5.92 35.12
N HIS A 61 -35.37 -6.30 33.96
CA HIS A 61 -34.12 -7.06 33.93
C HIS A 61 -32.97 -6.29 33.25
N PRO A 62 -32.55 -5.11 33.74
CA PRO A 62 -31.51 -4.28 33.11
C PRO A 62 -30.14 -5.00 33.05
N ARG A 63 -29.88 -5.94 33.98
CA ARG A 63 -28.65 -6.76 33.93
C ARG A 63 -28.64 -7.69 32.74
N ALA A 64 -29.77 -8.22 32.29
CA ALA A 64 -29.85 -9.06 31.09
C ALA A 64 -29.50 -8.25 29.84
N ILE A 65 -30.02 -7.02 29.72
CA ILE A 65 -29.69 -6.08 28.64
C ILE A 65 -28.18 -5.80 28.64
N LEU A 66 -27.61 -5.49 29.81
CA LEU A 66 -26.18 -5.21 29.94
C LEU A 66 -25.32 -6.37 29.49
N TRP A 67 -25.62 -7.59 30.00
CA TRP A 67 -24.84 -8.78 29.64
C TRP A 67 -24.97 -9.15 28.17
N THR A 68 -26.17 -9.11 27.60
CA THR A 68 -26.38 -9.40 26.16
C THR A 68 -25.65 -8.39 25.30
N SER A 69 -25.69 -7.10 25.66
CA SER A 69 -24.94 -6.05 24.96
C SER A 69 -23.42 -6.28 25.05
N LEU A 70 -22.90 -6.54 26.26
CA LEU A 70 -21.47 -6.80 26.47
C LEU A 70 -20.99 -8.04 25.70
N ILE A 71 -21.77 -9.12 25.71
CA ILE A 71 -21.46 -10.35 24.97
C ILE A 71 -21.44 -10.07 23.46
N THR A 72 -22.46 -9.37 22.94
CA THR A 72 -22.55 -9.02 21.52
C THR A 72 -21.40 -8.14 21.08
N VAL A 73 -21.12 -7.04 21.83
CA VAL A 73 -19.98 -6.15 21.54
C VAL A 73 -18.67 -6.90 21.66
N GLY A 74 -18.51 -7.72 22.71
CA GLY A 74 -17.32 -8.52 22.93
C GLY A 74 -17.06 -9.53 21.79
N LEU A 75 -18.13 -10.17 21.30
CA LEU A 75 -18.06 -11.10 20.16
C LEU A 75 -17.66 -10.38 18.88
N VAL A 76 -18.32 -9.25 18.55
CA VAL A 76 -17.99 -8.44 17.37
C VAL A 76 -16.57 -7.89 17.45
N ALA A 77 -16.20 -7.28 18.59
CA ALA A 77 -14.87 -6.72 18.78
C ALA A 77 -13.78 -7.82 18.78
N GLY A 78 -14.00 -8.91 19.50
CA GLY A 78 -13.08 -10.04 19.55
C GLY A 78 -12.85 -10.68 18.19
N ALA A 79 -13.91 -10.89 17.42
CA ALA A 79 -13.81 -11.42 16.05
C ALA A 79 -13.11 -10.44 15.10
N SER A 80 -13.43 -9.14 15.19
CA SER A 80 -12.72 -8.10 14.42
C SER A 80 -11.23 -8.07 14.74
N LEU A 81 -10.87 -8.10 16.03
CA LEU A 81 -9.47 -8.12 16.48
C LEU A 81 -8.76 -9.40 16.04
N TYR A 82 -9.41 -10.55 16.17
CA TYR A 82 -8.88 -11.82 15.67
C TYR A 82 -8.58 -11.75 14.17
N ARG A 83 -9.53 -11.27 13.36
CA ARG A 83 -9.31 -11.12 11.91
C ARG A 83 -8.22 -10.12 11.59
N MET A 84 -8.15 -8.99 12.29
CA MET A 84 -7.05 -8.03 12.14
C MET A 84 -5.70 -8.66 12.52
N ALA A 85 -5.64 -9.48 13.56
CA ALA A 85 -4.42 -10.20 13.94
C ALA A 85 -4.00 -11.23 12.89
N THR A 86 -4.94 -11.96 12.26
CA THR A 86 -4.62 -12.88 11.15
C THR A 86 -4.13 -12.15 9.90
N LEU A 87 -4.54 -10.89 9.71
CA LEU A 87 -4.09 -10.03 8.61
C LEU A 87 -2.82 -9.21 8.96
N ALA A 88 -2.29 -9.34 10.18
CA ALA A 88 -1.15 -8.54 10.64
C ALA A 88 0.14 -8.78 9.84
N SER A 89 0.28 -9.92 9.14
CA SER A 89 1.37 -10.17 8.21
C SER A 89 1.26 -9.36 6.88
N GLY A 90 0.28 -8.48 6.77
CA GLY A 90 0.12 -7.57 5.64
C GLY A 90 -0.60 -8.18 4.44
N GLY A 91 -0.34 -7.63 3.27
CA GLY A 91 -1.01 -8.04 2.04
C GLY A 91 -0.81 -9.51 1.67
N SER A 92 0.32 -10.11 2.06
CA SER A 92 0.62 -11.53 1.79
C SER A 92 -0.41 -12.48 2.41
N ALA A 93 -0.93 -12.15 3.62
CA ALA A 93 -1.98 -12.96 4.25
C ALA A 93 -3.27 -12.98 3.42
N VAL A 94 -3.61 -11.83 2.83
CA VAL A 94 -4.80 -11.73 1.97
C VAL A 94 -4.62 -12.56 0.70
N ALA A 95 -3.49 -12.38 0.00
CA ALA A 95 -3.21 -13.12 -1.23
C ALA A 95 -3.21 -14.64 -1.00
N GLN A 96 -2.57 -15.09 0.09
CA GLN A 96 -2.49 -16.51 0.44
C GLN A 96 -3.85 -17.10 0.87
N SER A 97 -4.68 -16.34 1.60
CA SER A 97 -6.02 -16.81 1.99
C SER A 97 -6.92 -17.09 0.78
N LEU A 98 -6.63 -16.45 -0.36
CA LEU A 98 -7.33 -16.66 -1.63
C LEU A 98 -6.68 -17.75 -2.51
N GLY A 99 -5.71 -18.49 -1.99
CA GLY A 99 -4.98 -19.50 -2.75
C GLY A 99 -3.93 -18.91 -3.70
N GLY A 100 -3.51 -17.66 -3.48
CA GLY A 100 -2.46 -17.02 -4.27
C GLY A 100 -1.10 -17.66 -4.03
N THR A 101 -0.38 -17.96 -5.09
CA THR A 101 1.00 -18.44 -5.09
C THR A 101 1.95 -17.29 -5.37
N LEU A 102 2.96 -17.13 -4.51
CA LEU A 102 4.01 -16.12 -4.73
C LEU A 102 4.80 -16.47 -5.99
N ILE A 103 4.97 -15.51 -6.89
CA ILE A 103 5.81 -15.70 -8.07
C ILE A 103 7.28 -15.65 -7.64
N ASP A 104 8.03 -16.65 -8.04
CA ASP A 104 9.48 -16.57 -8.05
C ASP A 104 9.93 -15.55 -9.10
N ALA A 105 10.58 -14.48 -8.67
CA ALA A 105 11.06 -13.43 -9.57
C ALA A 105 12.13 -13.91 -10.57
N GLY A 106 12.82 -15.03 -10.26
CA GLY A 106 13.71 -15.72 -11.19
C GLY A 106 12.99 -16.61 -12.22
N THR A 107 11.66 -16.59 -12.29
CA THR A 107 10.87 -17.44 -13.19
C THR A 107 11.28 -17.32 -14.66
N ARG A 108 11.23 -18.44 -15.37
CA ARG A 108 11.43 -18.51 -16.83
C ARG A 108 10.12 -18.40 -17.62
N ASP A 109 8.98 -18.49 -16.95
CA ASP A 109 7.67 -18.32 -17.58
C ASP A 109 7.54 -16.90 -18.16
N PRO A 110 7.31 -16.74 -19.47
CA PRO A 110 7.28 -15.45 -20.14
C PRO A 110 6.18 -14.53 -19.59
N LEU A 111 4.98 -15.06 -19.28
CA LEU A 111 3.85 -14.28 -18.79
C LEU A 111 4.11 -13.75 -17.37
N ARG A 112 4.62 -14.60 -16.49
CA ARG A 112 4.99 -14.21 -15.12
C ARG A 112 6.15 -13.21 -15.13
N ARG A 113 7.14 -13.41 -16.01
CA ARG A 113 8.24 -12.46 -16.19
C ARG A 113 7.75 -11.10 -16.69
N GLN A 114 6.81 -11.08 -17.64
CA GLN A 114 6.18 -9.85 -18.12
C GLN A 114 5.49 -9.11 -16.98
N LEU A 115 4.73 -9.80 -16.14
CA LEU A 115 4.09 -9.21 -14.97
C LEU A 115 5.11 -8.60 -14.00
N ILE A 116 6.15 -9.36 -13.63
CA ILE A 116 7.22 -8.86 -12.74
C ILE A 116 7.86 -7.61 -13.33
N ASN A 117 8.18 -7.62 -14.62
CA ASN A 117 8.79 -6.47 -15.30
C ASN A 117 7.92 -5.23 -15.19
N VAL A 118 6.61 -5.35 -15.46
CA VAL A 118 5.65 -4.23 -15.37
C VAL A 118 5.52 -3.72 -13.94
N VAL A 119 5.48 -4.60 -12.95
CA VAL A 119 5.39 -4.23 -11.53
C VAL A 119 6.67 -3.50 -11.08
N GLU A 120 7.85 -4.00 -11.43
CA GLU A 120 9.13 -3.36 -11.07
C GLU A 120 9.31 -2.00 -11.75
N GLU A 121 9.00 -1.90 -13.04
CA GLU A 121 9.03 -0.64 -13.80
C GLU A 121 8.11 0.41 -13.14
N THR A 122 6.92 -0.01 -12.73
CA THR A 122 5.96 0.89 -12.07
C THR A 122 6.41 1.27 -10.65
N ALA A 123 7.01 0.34 -9.90
CA ALA A 123 7.54 0.59 -8.55
C ALA A 123 8.69 1.60 -8.58
N ILE A 124 9.67 1.40 -9.48
CA ILE A 124 10.80 2.32 -9.70
C ILE A 124 10.28 3.71 -10.13
N ALA A 125 9.31 3.74 -11.07
CA ALA A 125 8.71 5.00 -11.51
C ALA A 125 8.00 5.75 -10.38
N ALA A 126 7.38 5.02 -9.44
CA ALA A 126 6.69 5.59 -8.30
C ALA A 126 7.61 5.92 -7.11
N GLY A 127 8.86 5.44 -7.12
CA GLY A 127 9.82 5.62 -6.02
C GLY A 127 9.43 4.87 -4.75
N VAL A 128 8.83 3.67 -4.91
CA VAL A 128 8.42 2.80 -3.81
C VAL A 128 9.00 1.39 -3.99
N PRO A 129 9.13 0.61 -2.89
CA PRO A 129 9.56 -0.78 -3.01
C PRO A 129 8.65 -1.56 -3.95
N ALA A 130 9.21 -2.46 -4.75
CA ALA A 130 8.40 -3.35 -5.56
C ALA A 130 7.54 -4.23 -4.64
N PRO A 131 6.22 -4.33 -4.88
CA PRO A 131 5.36 -5.22 -4.11
C PRO A 131 5.65 -6.69 -4.45
N GLN A 132 5.38 -7.59 -3.49
CA GLN A 132 5.38 -9.03 -3.79
C GLN A 132 4.24 -9.34 -4.75
N VAL A 133 4.48 -10.22 -5.73
CA VAL A 133 3.53 -10.55 -6.79
C VAL A 133 3.01 -11.96 -6.61
N TYR A 134 1.68 -12.11 -6.56
CA TYR A 134 0.99 -13.38 -6.42
C TYR A 134 0.14 -13.68 -7.64
N VAL A 135 -0.04 -14.98 -7.94
CA VAL A 135 -0.99 -15.46 -8.95
C VAL A 135 -2.03 -16.37 -8.31
N LEU A 136 -3.29 -16.12 -8.61
CA LEU A 136 -4.41 -16.98 -8.27
C LEU A 136 -4.59 -17.98 -9.41
N GLU A 137 -3.91 -19.12 -9.31
CA GLU A 137 -3.81 -20.12 -10.39
C GLU A 137 -5.15 -20.78 -10.71
N SER A 138 -6.03 -20.93 -9.71
CA SER A 138 -7.37 -21.52 -9.87
C SER A 138 -8.37 -20.58 -10.53
N GLU A 139 -8.03 -19.29 -10.67
CA GLU A 139 -8.99 -18.27 -11.09
C GLU A 139 -8.78 -17.89 -12.56
N GLY A 140 -9.73 -18.34 -13.41
CA GLY A 140 -9.71 -18.09 -14.86
C GLY A 140 -10.36 -16.76 -15.27
N GLY A 141 -11.01 -16.03 -14.37
CA GLY A 141 -11.55 -14.70 -14.62
C GLY A 141 -10.42 -13.67 -14.72
N ILE A 142 -10.68 -12.49 -15.34
CA ILE A 142 -9.71 -11.40 -15.43
C ILE A 142 -9.88 -10.51 -14.21
N ASN A 143 -8.91 -10.54 -13.29
CA ASN A 143 -8.94 -9.71 -12.08
C ASN A 143 -7.55 -9.44 -11.51
N ALA A 144 -7.45 -8.37 -10.71
CA ALA A 144 -6.26 -8.02 -9.95
C ALA A 144 -6.68 -7.31 -8.66
N PHE A 145 -5.79 -7.24 -7.68
CA PHE A 145 -5.96 -6.40 -6.50
C PHE A 145 -4.62 -6.10 -5.83
N ALA A 146 -4.60 -4.97 -5.11
CA ALA A 146 -3.52 -4.62 -4.21
C ALA A 146 -3.97 -4.73 -2.75
N ALA A 147 -3.11 -5.28 -1.88
CA ALA A 147 -3.37 -5.42 -0.45
C ALA A 147 -2.14 -5.06 0.37
N GLY A 148 -2.35 -4.52 1.59
CA GLY A 148 -1.28 -4.13 2.51
C GLY A 148 -1.67 -2.97 3.40
N PHE A 149 -0.84 -2.65 4.37
CA PHE A 149 -1.01 -1.51 5.28
C PHE A 149 -0.15 -0.30 4.90
N SER A 150 0.92 -0.52 4.14
CA SER A 150 1.87 0.49 3.67
C SER A 150 2.40 0.12 2.29
N THR A 151 3.17 1.01 1.67
CA THR A 151 3.86 0.70 0.42
C THR A 151 4.90 -0.42 0.59
N SER A 152 5.46 -0.57 1.79
CA SER A 152 6.51 -1.55 2.09
C SER A 152 5.98 -2.95 2.40
N ASP A 153 4.71 -3.12 2.76
CA ASP A 153 4.07 -4.43 2.94
C ASP A 153 3.03 -4.74 1.85
N ALA A 154 2.99 -3.91 0.81
CA ALA A 154 2.10 -4.10 -0.32
C ALA A 154 2.37 -5.40 -1.07
N VAL A 155 1.30 -5.99 -1.56
CA VAL A 155 1.32 -7.08 -2.54
C VAL A 155 0.39 -6.74 -3.68
N ILE A 156 0.70 -7.25 -4.87
CA ILE A 156 -0.21 -7.26 -6.01
C ILE A 156 -0.52 -8.72 -6.31
N ALA A 157 -1.80 -9.05 -6.39
CA ALA A 157 -2.25 -10.36 -6.84
C ALA A 157 -3.04 -10.22 -8.13
N VAL A 158 -2.75 -11.10 -9.08
CA VAL A 158 -3.47 -11.19 -10.35
C VAL A 158 -4.01 -12.60 -10.53
N THR A 159 -5.11 -12.74 -11.25
CA THR A 159 -5.64 -14.05 -11.62
C THR A 159 -4.87 -14.62 -12.82
N ARG A 160 -4.90 -15.93 -12.97
CA ARG A 160 -4.37 -16.62 -14.15
C ARG A 160 -4.99 -16.08 -15.44
N GLY A 161 -6.32 -15.83 -15.42
CA GLY A 161 -7.02 -15.26 -16.57
C GLY A 161 -6.49 -13.88 -16.98
N THR A 162 -6.02 -13.06 -16.03
CA THR A 162 -5.36 -11.77 -16.32
C THR A 162 -4.06 -11.97 -17.11
N LEU A 163 -3.22 -12.91 -16.69
CA LEU A 163 -1.95 -13.21 -17.38
C LEU A 163 -2.17 -13.74 -18.80
N GLU A 164 -3.16 -14.59 -18.99
CA GLU A 164 -3.41 -15.26 -20.25
C GLU A 164 -4.18 -14.39 -21.27
N SER A 165 -4.94 -13.39 -20.78
CA SER A 165 -5.86 -12.62 -21.63
C SER A 165 -5.40 -11.20 -21.95
N LEU A 166 -4.56 -10.58 -21.10
CA LEU A 166 -4.18 -9.18 -21.27
C LEU A 166 -2.88 -9.03 -22.05
N THR A 167 -2.86 -8.07 -22.98
CA THR A 167 -1.62 -7.60 -23.60
C THR A 167 -0.72 -6.91 -22.59
N ARG A 168 0.54 -6.66 -22.93
CA ARG A 168 1.46 -5.93 -22.04
C ARG A 168 0.91 -4.55 -21.66
N ASP A 169 0.33 -3.83 -22.61
CA ASP A 169 -0.19 -2.47 -22.38
C ASP A 169 -1.45 -2.50 -21.51
N GLU A 170 -2.35 -3.47 -21.71
CA GLU A 170 -3.52 -3.68 -20.87
C GLU A 170 -3.11 -4.10 -19.44
N LEU A 171 -2.14 -5.01 -19.32
CA LEU A 171 -1.57 -5.41 -18.03
C LEU A 171 -0.92 -4.21 -17.33
N GLN A 172 -0.16 -3.38 -18.06
CA GLN A 172 0.42 -2.16 -17.52
C GLN A 172 -0.65 -1.18 -17.04
N GLY A 173 -1.76 -1.05 -17.76
CA GLY A 173 -2.92 -0.26 -17.34
C GLY A 173 -3.52 -0.76 -16.04
N VAL A 174 -3.71 -2.07 -15.89
CA VAL A 174 -4.22 -2.71 -14.67
C VAL A 174 -3.24 -2.53 -13.50
N ILE A 175 -1.96 -2.78 -13.71
CA ILE A 175 -0.94 -2.61 -12.67
C ILE A 175 -0.82 -1.14 -12.25
N ALA A 176 -0.89 -0.19 -13.18
CA ALA A 176 -0.91 1.24 -12.87
C ALA A 176 -2.14 1.64 -12.02
N HIS A 177 -3.31 1.03 -12.30
CA HIS A 177 -4.52 1.19 -11.50
C HIS A 177 -4.31 0.68 -10.06
N GLU A 178 -3.74 -0.52 -9.88
CA GLU A 178 -3.41 -1.07 -8.56
C GLU A 178 -2.37 -0.22 -7.82
N PHE A 179 -1.35 0.29 -8.52
CA PHE A 179 -0.38 1.21 -7.92
C PHE A 179 -1.03 2.53 -7.45
N SER A 180 -2.08 3.00 -8.12
CA SER A 180 -2.83 4.15 -7.61
C SER A 180 -3.41 3.89 -6.22
N HIS A 181 -3.97 2.69 -5.97
CA HIS A 181 -4.46 2.30 -4.65
C HIS A 181 -3.34 2.17 -3.61
N ILE A 182 -2.17 1.65 -4.02
CA ILE A 182 -0.99 1.55 -3.16
C ILE A 182 -0.54 2.95 -2.72
N LEU A 183 -0.35 3.86 -3.67
CA LEU A 183 0.18 5.20 -3.44
C LEU A 183 -0.80 6.08 -2.66
N ASN A 184 -2.09 5.98 -2.93
CA ASN A 184 -3.14 6.73 -2.22
C ASN A 184 -3.48 6.16 -0.84
N GLY A 185 -2.94 4.99 -0.46
CA GLY A 185 -3.17 4.35 0.84
C GLY A 185 -4.55 3.72 0.99
N ASP A 186 -5.24 3.45 -0.11
CA ASP A 186 -6.57 2.82 -0.14
C ASP A 186 -6.54 1.41 0.46
N MET A 187 -5.45 0.68 0.23
CA MET A 187 -5.22 -0.66 0.79
C MET A 187 -5.42 -0.70 2.30
N ARG A 188 -4.87 0.29 3.04
CA ARG A 188 -4.96 0.35 4.51
C ARG A 188 -6.41 0.42 5.00
N LEU A 189 -7.23 1.22 4.33
CA LEU A 189 -8.65 1.29 4.65
C LEU A 189 -9.35 -0.03 4.35
N ASN A 190 -9.04 -0.63 3.19
CA ASN A 190 -9.62 -1.91 2.79
C ASN A 190 -9.27 -3.03 3.77
N MET A 191 -8.02 -3.12 4.23
CA MET A 191 -7.59 -4.08 5.25
C MET A 191 -8.37 -3.93 6.57
N ARG A 192 -8.59 -2.69 7.01
CA ARG A 192 -9.40 -2.41 8.20
C ARG A 192 -10.87 -2.79 8.00
N LEU A 193 -11.42 -2.50 6.83
CA LEU A 193 -12.80 -2.84 6.48
C LEU A 193 -13.03 -4.36 6.43
N ILE A 194 -12.03 -5.16 6.01
CA ILE A 194 -12.09 -6.63 6.09
C ILE A 194 -12.24 -7.07 7.55
N GLY A 195 -11.35 -6.62 8.44
CA GLY A 195 -11.39 -7.02 9.85
C GLY A 195 -12.71 -6.67 10.53
N VAL A 196 -13.19 -5.45 10.30
CA VAL A 196 -14.43 -4.93 10.85
C VAL A 196 -15.67 -5.67 10.32
N SER A 197 -15.71 -5.94 9.00
CA SER A 197 -16.80 -6.68 8.35
C SER A 197 -16.93 -8.09 8.89
N PHE A 198 -15.79 -8.74 9.19
CA PHE A 198 -15.76 -10.09 9.76
C PHE A 198 -16.40 -10.11 11.17
N GLY A 199 -16.15 -9.09 12.00
CA GLY A 199 -16.80 -9.00 13.30
C GLY A 199 -18.32 -8.96 13.23
N ILE A 200 -18.88 -8.26 12.25
CA ILE A 200 -20.34 -8.23 12.01
C ILE A 200 -20.83 -9.59 11.49
N LEU A 201 -20.08 -10.20 10.58
CA LEU A 201 -20.45 -11.50 10.00
C LEU A 201 -20.54 -12.61 11.05
N VAL A 202 -19.76 -12.53 12.13
CA VAL A 202 -19.76 -13.54 13.22
C VAL A 202 -21.15 -13.68 13.87
N ILE A 203 -21.97 -12.63 13.90
CA ILE A 203 -23.36 -12.72 14.39
C ILE A 203 -24.19 -13.68 13.52
N ALA A 204 -24.06 -13.56 12.18
CA ALA A 204 -24.73 -14.49 11.27
C ALA A 204 -24.18 -15.92 11.41
N LEU A 205 -22.86 -16.07 11.59
CA LEU A 205 -22.23 -17.37 11.81
C LEU A 205 -22.72 -18.02 13.12
N ALA A 206 -22.84 -17.24 14.20
CA ALA A 206 -23.41 -17.72 15.47
C ALA A 206 -24.85 -18.22 15.28
N GLY A 207 -25.71 -17.46 14.57
CA GLY A 207 -27.05 -17.90 14.21
C GLY A 207 -27.05 -19.21 13.40
N ARG A 208 -26.17 -19.35 12.41
CA ARG A 208 -26.00 -20.59 11.64
C ARG A 208 -25.55 -21.76 12.52
N MET A 209 -24.65 -21.54 13.47
CA MET A 209 -24.20 -22.57 14.40
C MET A 209 -25.35 -23.05 15.29
N ILE A 210 -26.19 -22.14 15.79
CA ILE A 210 -27.40 -22.48 16.56
C ILE A 210 -28.33 -23.36 15.71
N LEU A 211 -28.62 -22.94 14.47
CA LEU A 211 -29.50 -23.70 13.56
C LEU A 211 -28.95 -25.11 13.28
N ARG A 212 -27.66 -25.25 13.02
CA ARG A 212 -27.01 -26.54 12.81
C ARG A 212 -27.07 -27.42 14.07
N GLY A 213 -26.80 -26.86 15.24
CA GLY A 213 -26.88 -27.59 16.51
C GLY A 213 -28.31 -28.12 16.77
N LEU A 214 -29.31 -27.28 16.51
CA LEU A 214 -30.72 -27.66 16.70
C LEU A 214 -31.25 -28.67 15.65
N SER A 215 -30.72 -28.66 14.43
CA SER A 215 -31.13 -29.60 13.37
C SER A 215 -30.80 -31.06 13.68
N HIS A 216 -29.88 -31.32 14.60
CA HIS A 216 -29.53 -32.68 15.07
C HIS A 216 -30.25 -33.06 16.36
N THR A 217 -31.06 -32.18 16.95
CA THR A 217 -31.76 -32.42 18.21
C THR A 217 -33.16 -32.95 17.93
N ARG A 218 -33.47 -34.17 18.36
CA ARG A 218 -34.82 -34.74 18.36
C ARG A 218 -35.41 -34.59 19.75
N SER A 219 -36.54 -33.91 19.86
CA SER A 219 -37.27 -33.80 21.12
C SER A 219 -38.54 -34.63 21.07
N SER A 220 -38.73 -35.43 22.10
CA SER A 220 -39.90 -36.31 22.26
C SER A 220 -40.96 -35.75 23.21
N SER A 221 -40.80 -34.54 23.74
CA SER A 221 -41.72 -33.87 24.65
C SER A 221 -42.29 -32.57 24.06
N ASP A 222 -43.55 -32.23 24.37
CA ASP A 222 -44.19 -31.01 23.87
C ASP A 222 -43.41 -29.72 24.24
N ARG A 223 -42.88 -29.63 25.48
CA ARG A 223 -42.03 -28.51 25.91
C ARG A 223 -40.70 -28.46 25.15
N GLY A 224 -40.11 -29.62 24.84
CA GLY A 224 -38.89 -29.73 24.03
C GLY A 224 -39.13 -29.30 22.58
N GLY A 225 -40.30 -29.58 22.00
CA GLY A 225 -40.69 -29.14 20.66
C GLY A 225 -40.84 -27.61 20.58
N GLN A 226 -41.46 -26.97 21.55
CA GLN A 226 -41.58 -25.50 21.62
C GLN A 226 -40.21 -24.82 21.77
N ALA A 227 -39.35 -25.34 22.64
CA ALA A 227 -38.00 -24.81 22.84
C ALA A 227 -37.16 -24.95 21.55
N LEU A 228 -37.32 -26.04 20.80
CA LEU A 228 -36.65 -26.25 19.51
C LEU A 228 -37.12 -25.22 18.46
N LEU A 229 -38.41 -25.00 18.31
CA LEU A 229 -38.98 -24.02 17.38
C LEU A 229 -38.49 -22.59 17.70
N LEU A 230 -38.46 -22.23 18.97
CA LEU A 230 -37.99 -20.92 19.41
C LEU A 230 -36.48 -20.75 19.20
N GLY A 231 -35.70 -21.76 19.49
CA GLY A 231 -34.26 -21.78 19.18
C GLY A 231 -34.00 -21.65 17.69
N MET A 232 -34.78 -22.31 16.84
CA MET A 232 -34.72 -22.13 15.39
C MET A 232 -35.10 -20.71 14.97
N ALA A 233 -36.18 -20.14 15.52
CA ALA A 233 -36.57 -18.76 15.24
C ALA A 233 -35.49 -17.75 15.66
N ALA A 234 -34.89 -17.91 16.84
CA ALA A 234 -33.78 -17.08 17.30
C ALA A 234 -32.55 -17.23 16.39
N GLY A 235 -32.21 -18.45 15.99
CA GLY A 235 -31.12 -18.72 15.05
C GLY A 235 -31.32 -18.05 13.68
N VAL A 236 -32.55 -18.19 13.10
CA VAL A 236 -32.91 -17.54 11.82
C VAL A 236 -32.82 -16.02 11.96
N THR A 237 -33.31 -15.45 13.07
CA THR A 237 -33.28 -14.01 13.27
C THR A 237 -31.85 -13.46 13.46
N LEU A 238 -30.99 -14.18 14.19
CA LEU A 238 -29.57 -13.80 14.29
C LEU A 238 -28.85 -13.87 12.92
N VAL A 239 -29.18 -14.86 12.09
CA VAL A 239 -28.71 -14.92 10.71
C VAL A 239 -29.18 -13.70 9.94
N ALA A 240 -30.47 -13.36 10.00
CA ALA A 240 -31.02 -12.18 9.32
C ALA A 240 -30.40 -10.87 9.79
N VAL A 241 -30.28 -10.65 11.10
CA VAL A 241 -29.63 -9.46 11.69
C VAL A 241 -28.17 -9.36 11.25
N GLY A 242 -27.42 -10.45 11.30
CA GLY A 242 -26.03 -10.48 10.86
C GLY A 242 -25.89 -10.16 9.36
N TYR A 243 -26.76 -10.70 8.50
CA TYR A 243 -26.75 -10.37 7.07
C TYR A 243 -27.18 -8.93 6.77
N ILE A 244 -28.11 -8.36 7.52
CA ILE A 244 -28.43 -6.93 7.44
C ILE A 244 -27.18 -6.09 7.78
N GLY A 245 -26.42 -6.48 8.80
CA GLY A 245 -25.15 -5.84 9.13
C GLY A 245 -24.11 -5.93 8.01
N VAL A 246 -23.98 -7.11 7.37
CA VAL A 246 -23.13 -7.29 6.18
C VAL A 246 -23.59 -6.38 5.03
N LEU A 247 -24.89 -6.26 4.81
CA LEU A 247 -25.47 -5.37 3.81
C LEU A 247 -25.08 -3.89 4.06
N PHE A 248 -25.22 -3.40 5.29
CA PHE A 248 -24.78 -2.05 5.67
C PHE A 248 -23.27 -1.87 5.47
N THR A 249 -22.48 -2.88 5.78
CA THR A 249 -21.04 -2.86 5.53
C THR A 249 -20.73 -2.73 4.03
N ARG A 250 -21.45 -3.45 3.17
CA ARG A 250 -21.33 -3.33 1.70
C ARG A 250 -21.72 -1.94 1.22
N LEU A 251 -22.79 -1.35 1.73
CA LEU A 251 -23.19 0.03 1.42
C LEU A 251 -22.09 1.05 1.79
N ILE A 252 -21.51 0.91 2.97
CA ILE A 252 -20.42 1.79 3.43
C ILE A 252 -19.20 1.64 2.51
N LYS A 253 -18.81 0.39 2.20
CA LYS A 253 -17.73 0.10 1.26
C LYS A 253 -18.00 0.73 -0.12
N ALA A 254 -19.19 0.54 -0.68
CA ALA A 254 -19.58 1.08 -1.98
C ALA A 254 -19.55 2.61 -2.01
N ALA A 255 -20.07 3.27 -0.98
CA ALA A 255 -20.07 4.74 -0.89
C ALA A 255 -18.64 5.33 -0.84
N VAL A 256 -17.70 4.61 -0.20
CA VAL A 256 -16.30 5.04 -0.09
C VAL A 256 -15.50 4.70 -1.35
N SER A 257 -15.78 3.56 -1.99
CA SER A 257 -14.96 3.00 -3.08
C SER A 257 -15.23 3.62 -4.45
N ARG A 258 -16.49 3.81 -4.87
CA ARG A 258 -16.84 4.21 -6.25
C ARG A 258 -16.05 5.40 -6.80
N HIS A 259 -15.90 6.46 -6.02
CA HIS A 259 -15.16 7.64 -6.48
C HIS A 259 -13.66 7.38 -6.63
N ARG A 260 -13.10 6.43 -5.86
CA ARG A 260 -11.69 6.06 -5.92
C ARG A 260 -11.36 5.28 -7.17
N GLU A 261 -12.31 4.49 -7.68
CA GLU A 261 -12.15 3.74 -8.92
C GLU A 261 -11.94 4.66 -10.13
N PHE A 262 -12.80 5.68 -10.31
CA PHE A 262 -12.60 6.66 -11.37
C PHE A 262 -11.27 7.39 -11.25
N LEU A 263 -10.82 7.61 -10.02
CA LEU A 263 -9.55 8.24 -9.76
C LEU A 263 -8.38 7.32 -10.10
N ALA A 264 -8.48 6.04 -9.74
CA ALA A 264 -7.47 5.05 -10.07
C ALA A 264 -7.39 4.82 -11.59
N ASP A 265 -8.53 4.83 -12.29
CA ASP A 265 -8.58 4.78 -13.75
C ASP A 265 -7.88 6.01 -14.37
N ALA A 266 -8.18 7.20 -13.88
CA ALA A 266 -7.53 8.44 -14.35
C ALA A 266 -6.01 8.44 -14.05
N SER A 267 -5.61 7.93 -12.89
CA SER A 267 -4.19 7.76 -12.52
C SER A 267 -3.50 6.74 -13.42
N ALA A 268 -4.15 5.62 -13.74
CA ALA A 268 -3.61 4.63 -14.68
C ALA A 268 -3.34 5.24 -16.06
N VAL A 269 -4.26 6.06 -16.56
CA VAL A 269 -4.06 6.82 -17.82
C VAL A 269 -2.93 7.84 -17.68
N GLN A 270 -2.83 8.53 -16.55
CA GLN A 270 -1.75 9.49 -16.32
C GLN A 270 -0.39 8.82 -16.25
N PHE A 271 -0.27 7.68 -15.55
CA PHE A 271 0.97 6.90 -15.44
C PHE A 271 1.45 6.41 -16.80
N THR A 272 0.54 5.82 -17.58
CA THR A 272 0.88 5.15 -18.84
C THR A 272 0.81 6.07 -20.06
N ARG A 273 0.08 7.20 -19.97
CA ARG A 273 -0.41 8.02 -21.11
C ARG A 273 -1.10 7.20 -22.20
N ASN A 274 -1.64 6.05 -21.82
CA ASN A 274 -2.33 5.15 -22.72
C ASN A 274 -3.73 4.82 -22.16
N PRO A 275 -4.78 5.59 -22.52
CA PRO A 275 -6.13 5.29 -22.07
C PRO A 275 -6.63 3.94 -22.58
N HIS A 276 -6.15 3.50 -23.76
CA HIS A 276 -6.55 2.22 -24.35
C HIS A 276 -6.05 1.00 -23.56
N GLY A 277 -4.98 1.13 -22.78
CA GLY A 277 -4.49 0.05 -21.92
C GLY A 277 -5.53 -0.38 -20.89
N ILE A 278 -5.89 0.54 -19.97
CA ILE A 278 -6.90 0.23 -18.96
C ILE A 278 -8.29 0.03 -19.54
N ALA A 279 -8.69 0.80 -20.57
CA ALA A 279 -9.99 0.63 -21.23
C ALA A 279 -10.07 -0.73 -21.93
N GLY A 280 -9.02 -1.19 -22.61
CA GLY A 280 -8.93 -2.50 -23.23
C GLY A 280 -9.07 -3.64 -22.22
N ALA A 281 -8.41 -3.54 -21.06
CA ALA A 281 -8.57 -4.50 -19.97
C ALA A 281 -10.03 -4.54 -19.48
N LEU A 282 -10.66 -3.37 -19.23
CA LEU A 282 -12.06 -3.29 -18.81
C LEU A 282 -13.02 -3.87 -19.87
N LYS A 283 -12.78 -3.61 -21.17
CA LYS A 283 -13.54 -4.20 -22.28
C LYS A 283 -13.43 -5.73 -22.28
N LYS A 284 -12.23 -6.30 -22.08
CA LYS A 284 -12.02 -7.74 -21.98
C LYS A 284 -12.71 -8.35 -20.76
N ILE A 285 -12.68 -7.68 -19.60
CA ILE A 285 -13.43 -8.08 -18.41
C ILE A 285 -14.93 -8.11 -18.69
N ALA A 286 -15.45 -7.11 -19.42
CA ALA A 286 -16.88 -7.03 -19.75
C ALA A 286 -17.37 -8.21 -20.60
N VAL A 287 -16.54 -8.71 -21.54
CA VAL A 287 -16.89 -9.81 -22.46
C VAL A 287 -16.48 -11.20 -21.97
N SER A 288 -15.63 -11.28 -20.94
CA SER A 288 -15.16 -12.57 -20.41
C SER A 288 -16.33 -13.41 -19.89
N PRO A 289 -16.46 -14.68 -20.29
CA PRO A 289 -17.51 -15.59 -19.77
C PRO A 289 -17.40 -15.78 -18.25
N LEU A 290 -16.18 -15.84 -17.73
CA LEU A 290 -15.88 -15.96 -16.31
C LEU A 290 -15.92 -14.58 -15.61
N ARG A 291 -15.93 -13.48 -16.39
CA ARG A 291 -15.89 -12.09 -15.90
C ARG A 291 -14.78 -11.91 -14.84
N ALA A 292 -15.07 -11.17 -13.80
CA ALA A 292 -14.17 -10.91 -12.67
C ALA A 292 -14.52 -11.78 -11.44
N THR A 293 -15.17 -12.94 -11.62
CA THR A 293 -15.57 -13.78 -10.49
C THR A 293 -14.38 -14.55 -9.92
N LEU A 294 -14.25 -14.52 -8.58
CA LEU A 294 -13.43 -15.44 -7.82
C LEU A 294 -14.31 -16.55 -7.26
N THR A 295 -13.78 -17.77 -7.23
CA THR A 295 -14.52 -18.96 -6.78
C THR A 295 -14.28 -19.28 -5.31
N SER A 296 -13.29 -18.66 -4.68
CA SER A 296 -12.96 -18.87 -3.27
C SER A 296 -14.05 -18.36 -2.33
N ALA A 297 -14.24 -19.07 -1.20
CA ALA A 297 -15.24 -18.69 -0.18
C ALA A 297 -14.95 -17.33 0.46
N GLU A 298 -13.69 -16.94 0.53
CA GLU A 298 -13.21 -15.67 1.08
C GLU A 298 -13.40 -14.49 0.12
N SER A 299 -13.76 -14.74 -1.14
CA SER A 299 -13.94 -13.70 -2.16
C SER A 299 -15.00 -12.66 -1.78
N GLU A 300 -16.02 -13.01 -0.99
CA GLU A 300 -17.03 -12.07 -0.49
C GLU A 300 -16.42 -10.98 0.43
N GLU A 301 -15.37 -11.32 1.19
CA GLU A 301 -14.73 -10.36 2.09
C GLU A 301 -13.94 -9.30 1.32
N ILE A 302 -13.31 -9.69 0.20
CA ILE A 302 -12.37 -8.84 -0.55
C ILE A 302 -12.95 -8.29 -1.85
N GLY A 303 -14.19 -8.61 -2.21
CA GLY A 303 -14.80 -8.19 -3.48
C GLY A 303 -14.60 -6.72 -3.80
N HIS A 304 -14.58 -5.86 -2.78
CA HIS A 304 -14.36 -4.42 -2.89
C HIS A 304 -12.89 -4.01 -3.21
N MET A 305 -11.96 -4.94 -3.25
CA MET A 305 -10.55 -4.72 -3.61
C MET A 305 -10.23 -5.20 -5.02
N LEU A 306 -11.13 -5.91 -5.67
CA LEU A 306 -10.97 -6.44 -7.01
C LEU A 306 -11.13 -5.31 -8.05
N ILE A 307 -10.50 -5.43 -9.21
CA ILE A 307 -10.63 -4.43 -10.29
C ILE A 307 -12.06 -4.36 -10.85
N ALA A 308 -12.80 -5.47 -10.75
CA ALA A 308 -14.19 -5.55 -11.13
C ALA A 308 -14.93 -6.63 -10.31
N GLU A 309 -16.23 -6.45 -10.13
CA GLU A 309 -17.10 -7.37 -9.40
C GLU A 309 -18.30 -7.77 -10.28
N ARG A 310 -18.81 -8.99 -10.08
CA ARG A 310 -20.00 -9.46 -10.80
C ARG A 310 -21.26 -8.90 -10.18
N HIS A 311 -22.04 -8.14 -10.95
CA HIS A 311 -23.33 -7.63 -10.50
C HIS A 311 -24.49 -8.55 -10.94
N ARG A 312 -25.35 -8.96 -9.98
CA ARG A 312 -26.72 -9.37 -10.25
C ARG A 312 -27.62 -8.14 -10.23
N LEU A 313 -28.80 -8.20 -10.83
CA LEU A 313 -29.72 -7.06 -11.00
C LEU A 313 -30.02 -6.27 -9.70
N PHE A 314 -29.97 -6.92 -8.54
CA PHE A 314 -30.14 -6.27 -7.22
C PHE A 314 -28.83 -5.76 -6.58
N ASP A 315 -27.65 -6.12 -7.13
CA ASP A 315 -26.36 -5.81 -6.53
C ASP A 315 -25.85 -4.40 -6.92
N ALA A 316 -26.49 -3.73 -7.89
CA ALA A 316 -26.01 -2.44 -8.40
C ALA A 316 -25.93 -1.34 -7.33
N LEU A 317 -26.79 -1.36 -6.32
CA LEU A 317 -26.75 -0.43 -5.18
C LEU A 317 -25.61 -0.73 -4.21
N PHE A 318 -25.20 -1.99 -4.13
CA PHE A 318 -24.20 -2.51 -3.18
C PHE A 318 -22.84 -2.75 -3.83
N ALA A 319 -22.72 -2.51 -5.13
CA ALA A 319 -21.49 -2.66 -5.87
C ALA A 319 -20.44 -1.68 -5.36
N SER A 320 -19.28 -2.21 -4.99
CA SER A 320 -18.12 -1.43 -4.58
C SER A 320 -17.48 -0.68 -5.75
N HIS A 321 -17.66 -1.18 -6.98
CA HIS A 321 -17.15 -0.58 -8.20
C HIS A 321 -18.28 0.05 -9.03
N PRO A 322 -17.97 1.17 -9.76
CA PRO A 322 -18.89 1.69 -10.77
C PRO A 322 -19.14 0.66 -11.88
N PRO A 323 -20.28 0.75 -12.60
CA PRO A 323 -20.52 -0.10 -13.75
C PRO A 323 -19.38 -0.04 -14.76
N ILE A 324 -18.90 -1.19 -15.23
CA ILE A 324 -17.74 -1.28 -16.16
C ILE A 324 -17.97 -0.41 -17.40
N LEU A 325 -19.18 -0.38 -17.96
CA LEU A 325 -19.50 0.44 -19.13
C LEU A 325 -19.36 1.94 -18.85
N GLU A 326 -19.64 2.39 -17.63
CA GLU A 326 -19.46 3.78 -17.21
C GLU A 326 -17.98 4.13 -17.10
N ARG A 327 -17.16 3.25 -16.53
CA ARG A 327 -15.70 3.40 -16.48
C ARG A 327 -15.11 3.49 -17.88
N ILE A 328 -15.50 2.59 -18.81
CA ILE A 328 -15.02 2.60 -20.20
C ILE A 328 -15.40 3.91 -20.88
N ARG A 329 -16.65 4.40 -20.77
CA ARG A 329 -17.09 5.67 -21.35
C ARG A 329 -16.37 6.88 -20.78
N THR A 330 -15.96 6.84 -19.53
CA THR A 330 -15.17 7.91 -18.91
C THR A 330 -13.76 7.98 -19.50
N LEU A 331 -13.17 6.82 -19.82
CA LEU A 331 -11.85 6.70 -20.43
C LEU A 331 -11.88 6.94 -21.95
N GLU A 332 -12.90 6.46 -22.62
CA GLU A 332 -13.13 6.57 -24.05
C GLU A 332 -14.56 7.08 -24.32
N PRO A 333 -14.76 8.42 -24.41
CA PRO A 333 -16.10 9.01 -24.60
C PRO A 333 -16.81 8.57 -25.88
N SER A 334 -16.06 8.16 -26.91
CA SER A 334 -16.60 7.68 -28.19
C SER A 334 -16.95 6.18 -28.19
N PHE A 335 -16.80 5.48 -27.07
CA PHE A 335 -17.03 4.05 -26.97
C PHE A 335 -18.48 3.66 -27.27
N ASP A 336 -18.66 2.74 -28.23
CA ASP A 336 -19.94 2.10 -28.53
C ASP A 336 -19.97 0.66 -27.93
N PRO A 337 -20.99 0.31 -27.13
CA PRO A 337 -21.13 -1.03 -26.58
C PRO A 337 -21.11 -2.15 -27.62
N SER A 338 -21.46 -1.91 -28.88
CA SER A 338 -21.37 -2.89 -29.97
C SER A 338 -19.93 -3.33 -30.27
N GLU A 339 -18.92 -2.54 -29.87
CA GLU A 339 -17.51 -2.91 -29.99
C GLU A 339 -17.19 -4.15 -29.18
N LEU A 340 -17.90 -4.39 -28.06
CA LEU A 340 -17.69 -5.54 -27.19
C LEU A 340 -17.95 -6.87 -27.93
N GLU A 341 -18.86 -6.89 -28.88
CA GLU A 341 -19.18 -8.09 -29.66
C GLU A 341 -18.02 -8.54 -30.58
N LYS A 342 -17.14 -7.60 -30.92
CA LYS A 342 -15.99 -7.83 -31.79
C LYS A 342 -14.75 -8.35 -31.04
N ILE A 343 -14.74 -8.22 -29.70
CA ILE A 343 -13.60 -8.58 -28.88
C ILE A 343 -13.53 -10.12 -28.76
N ARG A 344 -12.39 -10.70 -29.11
CA ARG A 344 -12.11 -12.13 -28.93
C ARG A 344 -11.05 -12.27 -27.85
N LEU A 345 -11.33 -13.09 -26.84
CA LEU A 345 -10.37 -13.52 -25.85
C LEU A 345 -9.56 -14.67 -26.45
N ALA A 346 -8.38 -14.38 -26.96
CA ALA A 346 -7.44 -15.41 -27.40
C ALA A 346 -6.32 -15.52 -26.36
N PRO A 347 -5.81 -16.73 -26.06
CA PRO A 347 -4.64 -16.89 -25.22
C PRO A 347 -3.45 -16.13 -25.85
N MET A 348 -2.76 -15.33 -25.05
CA MET A 348 -1.58 -14.60 -25.51
C MET A 348 -0.43 -15.57 -25.73
N THR A 349 -0.03 -15.75 -26.98
CA THR A 349 1.27 -16.35 -27.31
C THR A 349 2.31 -15.23 -27.27
N SER A 350 3.36 -15.43 -26.48
CA SER A 350 4.48 -14.50 -26.30
C SER A 350 5.09 -14.10 -27.65
N GLY A 351 4.95 -12.84 -28.01
CA GLY A 351 5.60 -12.32 -29.22
C GLY A 351 4.96 -11.06 -29.80
N VAL A 352 4.80 -9.97 -29.01
CA VAL A 352 4.52 -8.66 -29.58
C VAL A 352 5.74 -7.77 -29.35
N PRO A 353 6.27 -7.11 -30.40
CA PRO A 353 7.40 -6.20 -30.27
C PRO A 353 7.05 -5.02 -29.38
N SER A 354 7.97 -4.62 -28.50
CA SER A 354 7.87 -3.36 -27.74
C SER A 354 7.79 -2.19 -28.71
N PRO A 355 6.93 -1.18 -28.45
CA PRO A 355 6.92 0.03 -29.23
C PRO A 355 8.27 0.76 -29.15
N PRO A 356 8.66 1.52 -30.19
CA PRO A 356 9.93 2.24 -30.18
C PRO A 356 9.99 3.24 -29.05
N ALA A 357 11.16 3.37 -28.43
CA ALA A 357 11.42 4.30 -27.36
C ALA A 357 11.11 5.75 -27.80
N PRO A 358 10.44 6.58 -26.97
CA PRO A 358 10.23 7.98 -27.29
C PRO A 358 11.56 8.74 -27.36
N ALA A 359 11.62 9.74 -28.25
CA ALA A 359 12.79 10.59 -28.47
C ALA A 359 13.20 11.38 -27.20
N PRO A 360 14.47 11.77 -27.04
CA PRO A 360 14.98 12.42 -25.83
C PRO A 360 14.33 13.78 -25.55
N LEU A 361 13.97 14.00 -24.28
CA LEU A 361 13.20 15.14 -23.79
C LEU A 361 14.13 16.28 -23.31
N SER A 362 14.77 17.02 -24.19
CA SER A 362 15.71 18.09 -23.80
C SER A 362 15.09 19.40 -23.30
N GLN A 363 13.80 19.68 -23.51
CA GLN A 363 13.09 20.86 -22.97
C GLN A 363 12.16 20.57 -21.79
N ALA A 364 11.81 19.31 -21.56
CA ALA A 364 10.95 18.92 -20.43
C ALA A 364 11.66 18.94 -19.08
N ALA A 365 12.99 18.82 -19.03
CA ALA A 365 13.76 18.75 -17.79
C ALA A 365 13.73 20.09 -17.00
N GLN A 366 13.80 21.24 -17.65
CA GLN A 366 13.75 22.55 -16.97
C GLN A 366 12.35 22.90 -16.43
N LEU A 367 11.27 22.44 -17.09
CA LEU A 367 9.90 22.61 -16.61
C LEU A 367 9.57 21.64 -15.43
N ALA A 368 10.27 20.51 -15.35
CA ALA A 368 10.06 19.50 -14.30
C ALA A 368 10.51 19.96 -12.90
N LEU A 369 11.31 21.01 -12.80
CA LEU A 369 11.81 21.55 -11.53
C LEU A 369 10.93 22.67 -10.93
N LEU A 370 9.83 23.02 -11.56
CA LEU A 370 8.86 23.93 -10.94
C LEU A 370 8.21 23.21 -9.73
N PRO A 371 8.09 23.87 -8.56
CA PRO A 371 7.51 23.24 -7.36
C PRO A 371 6.17 22.58 -7.60
N LEU A 372 5.29 23.21 -8.38
CA LEU A 372 3.98 22.66 -8.74
C LEU A 372 4.09 21.40 -9.61
N ALA A 373 5.08 21.33 -10.51
CA ALA A 373 5.31 20.15 -11.35
C ALA A 373 5.81 18.96 -10.51
N VAL A 374 6.76 19.19 -9.60
CA VAL A 374 7.27 18.16 -8.67
C VAL A 374 6.15 17.65 -7.77
N ILE A 375 5.37 18.56 -7.16
CA ILE A 375 4.22 18.20 -6.32
C ILE A 375 3.19 17.37 -7.09
N ALA A 376 2.96 17.67 -8.36
CA ALA A 376 2.01 16.92 -9.20
C ALA A 376 2.45 15.46 -9.45
N THR A 377 3.74 15.16 -9.35
CA THR A 377 4.26 13.79 -9.52
C THR A 377 4.24 12.97 -8.22
N ILE A 378 4.12 13.61 -7.05
CA ILE A 378 4.08 12.89 -5.77
C ILE A 378 2.87 11.94 -5.74
N GLY A 379 3.13 10.64 -5.54
CA GLY A 379 2.11 9.60 -5.57
C GLY A 379 1.41 9.44 -6.93
N ASN A 380 1.95 10.05 -7.99
CA ASN A 380 1.31 10.10 -9.29
C ASN A 380 2.39 10.21 -10.41
N PRO A 381 3.23 9.17 -10.60
CA PRO A 381 4.25 9.17 -11.64
C PRO A 381 3.61 9.32 -13.04
N GLY A 382 4.34 9.91 -13.97
CA GLY A 382 3.91 10.03 -15.36
C GLY A 382 4.66 9.06 -16.29
N ALA A 383 4.31 9.08 -17.57
CA ALA A 383 4.92 8.21 -18.58
C ALA A 383 6.44 8.44 -18.73
N ALA A 384 6.92 9.66 -18.54
CA ALA A 384 8.36 9.94 -18.57
C ALA A 384 9.10 9.18 -17.46
N GLN A 385 8.53 9.14 -16.25
CA GLN A 385 9.08 8.37 -15.13
C GLN A 385 9.01 6.86 -15.40
N LEU A 386 7.92 6.35 -16.00
CA LEU A 386 7.84 4.94 -16.40
C LEU A 386 8.89 4.57 -17.45
N THR A 387 9.08 5.40 -18.47
CA THR A 387 10.11 5.16 -19.49
C THR A 387 11.51 5.18 -18.87
N ALA A 388 11.81 6.17 -18.02
CA ALA A 388 13.08 6.25 -17.32
C ALA A 388 13.27 5.05 -16.35
N ALA A 389 12.22 4.57 -15.71
CA ALA A 389 12.26 3.40 -14.84
C ALA A 389 12.56 2.11 -15.62
N ALA A 390 11.92 1.92 -16.78
CA ALA A 390 12.20 0.78 -17.67
C ALA A 390 13.67 0.80 -18.12
N GLN A 391 14.22 1.97 -18.47
CA GLN A 391 15.62 2.12 -18.82
C GLN A 391 16.53 1.81 -17.63
N ARG A 392 16.32 2.43 -16.46
CA ARG A 392 17.11 2.15 -15.26
C ARG A 392 17.09 0.67 -14.90
N ARG A 393 15.91 0.03 -14.98
CA ARG A 393 15.79 -1.41 -14.77
C ARG A 393 16.61 -2.22 -15.75
N SER A 394 16.66 -1.83 -17.04
CA SER A 394 17.47 -2.50 -18.06
C SER A 394 18.96 -2.32 -17.83
N ASP A 395 19.39 -1.15 -17.33
CA ASP A 395 20.78 -0.78 -17.09
C ASP A 395 21.39 -1.48 -15.85
N ILE A 396 20.56 -2.02 -14.96
CA ILE A 396 21.05 -2.84 -13.84
C ILE A 396 21.68 -4.12 -14.38
N PRO A 397 22.96 -4.42 -14.03
CA PRO A 397 23.65 -5.64 -14.45
C PRO A 397 22.84 -6.90 -14.11
N LEU A 398 22.76 -7.84 -15.05
CA LEU A 398 21.94 -9.04 -14.92
C LEU A 398 22.26 -9.83 -13.64
N ALA A 399 23.54 -9.98 -13.30
CA ALA A 399 23.97 -10.70 -12.10
C ALA A 399 23.41 -10.06 -10.79
N LEU A 400 23.37 -8.72 -10.70
CA LEU A 400 22.78 -8.02 -9.55
C LEU A 400 21.26 -8.15 -9.54
N LYS A 401 20.62 -8.12 -10.70
CA LYS A 401 19.17 -8.27 -10.84
C LYS A 401 18.70 -9.67 -10.45
N GLU A 402 19.36 -10.70 -10.94
CA GLU A 402 19.07 -12.09 -10.57
C GLU A 402 19.28 -12.34 -9.07
N ALA A 403 20.38 -11.82 -8.51
CA ALA A 403 20.63 -11.90 -7.08
C ALA A 403 19.60 -11.12 -6.25
N ALA A 404 19.12 -9.97 -6.73
CA ALA A 404 18.07 -9.19 -6.08
C ALA A 404 16.73 -9.94 -6.00
N HIS A 405 16.44 -10.77 -6.98
CA HIS A 405 15.25 -11.61 -7.00
C HIS A 405 15.36 -12.85 -6.10
N SER A 406 16.57 -13.25 -5.73
CA SER A 406 16.80 -14.44 -4.90
C SER A 406 16.66 -14.12 -3.41
N PRO A 407 15.74 -14.79 -2.65
CA PRO A 407 15.67 -14.62 -1.20
C PRO A 407 16.98 -14.98 -0.48
N GLN A 408 17.83 -15.80 -1.10
CA GLN A 408 19.12 -16.18 -0.54
C GLN A 408 20.17 -15.09 -0.72
N ASP A 409 20.15 -14.38 -1.86
CA ASP A 409 21.19 -13.44 -2.26
C ASP A 409 20.79 -11.96 -2.10
N ALA A 410 19.50 -11.65 -1.94
CA ALA A 410 19.01 -10.28 -1.78
C ALA A 410 19.71 -9.51 -0.62
N LEU A 411 20.05 -10.20 0.48
CA LEU A 411 20.84 -9.63 1.56
C LEU A 411 22.24 -9.23 1.08
N ALA A 412 22.90 -10.09 0.30
CA ALA A 412 24.21 -9.81 -0.24
C ALA A 412 24.19 -8.67 -1.26
N VAL A 413 23.10 -8.53 -2.04
CA VAL A 413 22.90 -7.38 -2.94
C VAL A 413 22.83 -6.06 -2.15
N VAL A 414 22.02 -6.01 -1.08
CA VAL A 414 21.95 -4.79 -0.22
C VAL A 414 23.31 -4.44 0.34
N LEU A 415 24.03 -5.42 0.88
CA LEU A 415 25.38 -5.19 1.41
C LEU A 415 26.35 -4.75 0.33
N ALA A 416 26.30 -5.36 -0.88
CA ALA A 416 27.15 -4.99 -2.00
C ALA A 416 26.93 -3.55 -2.49
N VAL A 417 25.68 -3.06 -2.43
CA VAL A 417 25.32 -1.67 -2.79
C VAL A 417 25.79 -0.66 -1.74
N VAL A 418 25.86 -1.06 -0.47
CA VAL A 418 26.31 -0.21 0.66
C VAL A 418 27.84 -0.14 0.74
N LEU A 419 28.55 -1.12 0.17
CA LEU A 419 30.01 -1.12 0.19
C LEU A 419 30.61 0.06 -0.59
N SER A 420 31.64 0.70 -0.01
CA SER A 420 32.33 1.85 -0.59
C SER A 420 33.04 1.52 -1.89
N GLN A 421 33.10 2.50 -2.79
CA GLN A 421 33.94 2.43 -3.98
C GLN A 421 35.43 2.57 -3.64
N ASP A 422 35.76 3.26 -2.54
CA ASP A 422 37.13 3.36 -2.05
C ASP A 422 37.67 2.00 -1.54
N VAL A 423 38.79 1.57 -2.12
CA VAL A 423 39.35 0.23 -1.85
C VAL A 423 39.75 0.03 -0.38
N PRO A 424 40.46 0.97 0.28
CA PRO A 424 40.79 0.88 1.70
C PRO A 424 39.55 0.78 2.61
N THR A 425 38.55 1.62 2.39
CA THR A 425 37.30 1.64 3.16
C THR A 425 36.51 0.36 2.96
N ARG A 426 36.36 -0.09 1.73
CA ARG A 426 35.73 -1.39 1.42
C ARG A 426 36.44 -2.56 2.10
N GLY A 427 37.76 -2.53 2.17
CA GLY A 427 38.55 -3.51 2.92
C GLY A 427 38.17 -3.56 4.41
N ARG A 428 38.02 -2.37 5.04
CA ARG A 428 37.56 -2.27 6.44
C ARG A 428 36.12 -2.78 6.62
N GLN A 429 35.24 -2.40 5.70
CA GLN A 429 33.84 -2.84 5.71
C GLN A 429 33.72 -4.37 5.56
N LEU A 430 34.47 -4.98 4.64
CA LEU A 430 34.48 -6.45 4.48
C LEU A 430 35.08 -7.17 5.69
N ALA A 431 36.13 -6.60 6.31
CA ALA A 431 36.68 -7.15 7.55
C ALA A 431 35.66 -7.08 8.69
N HIS A 432 34.92 -5.96 8.80
CA HIS A 432 33.83 -5.81 9.77
C HIS A 432 32.72 -6.84 9.53
N LEU A 433 32.28 -7.03 8.29
CA LEU A 433 31.28 -8.04 7.93
C LEU A 433 31.70 -9.45 8.34
N ARG A 434 32.96 -9.84 8.10
CA ARG A 434 33.50 -11.14 8.49
C ARG A 434 33.45 -11.38 10.00
N THR A 435 33.61 -10.33 10.80
CA THR A 435 33.55 -10.44 12.29
C THR A 435 32.13 -10.42 12.82
N ARG A 436 31.23 -9.64 12.18
CA ARG A 436 29.85 -9.40 12.66
C ARG A 436 28.86 -10.48 12.24
N ILE A 437 29.02 -11.00 11.02
CA ILE A 437 28.13 -12.02 10.47
C ILE A 437 28.93 -13.30 10.30
N LYS A 438 28.49 -14.37 10.97
CA LYS A 438 29.01 -15.73 10.72
C LYS A 438 28.43 -16.24 9.38
N LEU A 439 28.87 -15.62 8.26
CA LEU A 439 28.50 -16.11 6.95
C LEU A 439 29.21 -17.44 6.66
N ALA A 440 28.48 -18.37 6.07
CA ALA A 440 29.11 -19.54 5.49
C ALA A 440 30.12 -19.09 4.38
N PRO A 441 31.23 -19.80 4.18
CA PRO A 441 32.26 -19.42 3.20
C PRO A 441 31.67 -19.11 1.81
N ASP A 442 30.71 -19.91 1.36
CA ASP A 442 30.03 -19.73 0.07
C ASP A 442 29.20 -18.43 0.01
N ALA A 443 28.58 -18.03 1.12
CA ALA A 443 27.81 -16.78 1.18
C ALA A 443 28.73 -15.56 1.16
N LEU A 444 29.92 -15.66 1.79
CA LEU A 444 30.92 -14.61 1.73
C LEU A 444 31.50 -14.49 0.31
N ALA A 445 31.83 -15.59 -0.34
CA ALA A 445 32.32 -15.58 -1.72
C ALA A 445 31.29 -14.98 -2.69
N ARG A 446 30.00 -15.29 -2.51
CA ARG A 446 28.91 -14.65 -3.29
C ARG A 446 28.82 -13.16 -3.02
N LEU A 447 28.92 -12.72 -1.77
CA LEU A 447 28.93 -11.29 -1.43
C LEU A 447 30.11 -10.58 -2.09
N GLU A 448 31.32 -11.13 -2.05
CA GLU A 448 32.50 -10.53 -2.68
C GLU A 448 32.37 -10.46 -4.20
N ALA A 449 31.80 -11.48 -4.84
CA ALA A 449 31.49 -11.47 -6.26
C ALA A 449 30.48 -10.37 -6.61
N LEU A 450 29.38 -10.25 -5.87
CA LEU A 450 28.37 -9.22 -6.07
C LEU A 450 28.91 -7.82 -5.75
N ALA A 451 29.78 -7.67 -4.75
CA ALA A 451 30.42 -6.42 -4.41
C ALA A 451 31.26 -5.85 -5.57
N SER A 452 31.91 -6.71 -6.37
CA SER A 452 32.65 -6.30 -7.56
C SER A 452 31.75 -5.66 -8.63
N HIS A 453 30.50 -6.07 -8.71
CA HIS A 453 29.47 -5.46 -9.57
C HIS A 453 28.83 -4.25 -8.91
N GLY A 454 28.53 -4.33 -7.61
CA GLY A 454 27.89 -3.25 -6.83
C GLY A 454 28.74 -1.97 -6.79
N THR A 455 30.05 -2.09 -6.65
CA THR A 455 30.96 -0.94 -6.64
C THR A 455 31.13 -0.25 -7.99
N ARG A 456 30.80 -0.94 -9.08
CA ARG A 456 30.77 -0.38 -10.44
C ARG A 456 29.39 0.12 -10.85
N LEU A 457 28.39 -0.09 -10.01
CA LEU A 457 27.02 0.34 -10.30
C LEU A 457 26.93 1.87 -10.26
N ALA A 458 26.34 2.45 -11.29
CA ALA A 458 26.11 3.89 -11.32
C ALA A 458 25.26 4.30 -10.09
N PRO A 459 25.61 5.41 -9.39
CA PRO A 459 24.90 5.83 -8.17
C PRO A 459 23.38 5.91 -8.35
N ALA A 460 22.91 6.40 -9.51
CA ALA A 460 21.48 6.51 -9.84
C ALA A 460 20.74 5.16 -9.93
N LEU A 461 21.44 4.02 -10.01
CA LEU A 461 20.86 2.68 -10.07
C LEU A 461 20.82 1.98 -8.71
N ARG A 462 21.46 2.53 -7.67
CA ARG A 462 21.53 1.91 -6.35
C ARG A 462 20.15 1.79 -5.68
N LEU A 463 19.38 2.87 -5.64
CA LEU A 463 18.03 2.86 -5.05
C LEU A 463 17.05 2.00 -5.87
N PRO A 464 16.99 2.09 -7.22
CA PRO A 464 16.20 1.15 -8.03
C PRO A 464 16.53 -0.32 -7.77
N LEU A 465 17.80 -0.67 -7.61
CA LEU A 465 18.19 -2.05 -7.29
C LEU A 465 17.68 -2.49 -5.91
N LEU A 466 17.70 -1.61 -4.90
CA LEU A 466 17.11 -1.90 -3.59
C LEU A 466 15.60 -2.11 -3.67
N GLU A 467 14.91 -1.29 -4.46
CA GLU A 467 13.46 -1.41 -4.67
C GLU A 467 13.09 -2.78 -5.29
N ILE A 468 13.90 -3.27 -6.23
CA ILE A 468 13.76 -4.61 -6.82
C ILE A 468 14.08 -5.72 -5.81
N ALA A 469 15.10 -5.54 -4.96
CA ALA A 469 15.51 -6.56 -3.99
C ALA A 469 14.53 -6.69 -2.80
N PHE A 470 13.71 -5.69 -2.56
CA PHE A 470 12.87 -5.61 -1.37
C PHE A 470 11.86 -6.76 -1.21
N PRO A 471 11.15 -7.25 -2.25
CA PRO A 471 10.26 -8.40 -2.15
C PRO A 471 10.96 -9.69 -1.67
N ALA A 472 12.18 -9.92 -2.13
CA ALA A 472 13.00 -11.07 -1.73
C ALA A 472 13.52 -10.91 -0.29
N LEU A 473 13.92 -9.71 0.11
CA LEU A 473 14.30 -9.39 1.49
C LEU A 473 13.17 -9.66 2.48
N ARG A 474 11.94 -9.29 2.14
CA ARG A 474 10.76 -9.49 2.99
C ARG A 474 10.46 -10.95 3.31
N GLN A 475 10.99 -11.90 2.57
CA GLN A 475 10.83 -13.33 2.84
C GLN A 475 11.76 -13.82 3.97
N ARG A 476 12.67 -12.96 4.46
CA ARG A 476 13.58 -13.32 5.56
C ARG A 476 12.93 -13.14 6.94
N PRO A 477 13.39 -13.88 7.95
CA PRO A 477 12.94 -13.72 9.32
C PRO A 477 13.10 -12.28 9.83
N PRO A 478 12.15 -11.75 10.63
CA PRO A 478 12.18 -10.38 11.13
C PRO A 478 13.44 -10.00 11.90
N GLU A 479 14.05 -10.96 12.64
CA GLU A 479 15.30 -10.76 13.36
C GLU A 479 16.48 -10.51 12.42
N GLN A 480 16.53 -11.16 11.25
CA GLN A 480 17.56 -10.92 10.24
C GLN A 480 17.41 -9.54 9.59
N LEU A 481 16.19 -9.10 9.37
CA LEU A 481 15.91 -7.75 8.83
C LEU A 481 16.30 -6.66 9.84
N ARG A 482 16.03 -6.87 11.14
CA ARG A 482 16.49 -5.94 12.20
C ARG A 482 18.01 -5.90 12.28
N ALA A 483 18.67 -7.05 12.20
CA ALA A 483 20.13 -7.13 12.20
C ALA A 483 20.73 -6.43 10.95
N LEU A 484 20.06 -6.55 9.79
CA LEU A 484 20.48 -5.86 8.57
C LEU A 484 20.48 -4.32 8.74
N VAL A 485 19.44 -3.76 9.35
CA VAL A 485 19.35 -2.31 9.61
C VAL A 485 20.56 -1.83 10.41
N VAL A 486 20.89 -2.54 11.52
CA VAL A 486 22.04 -2.20 12.36
C VAL A 486 23.35 -2.33 11.59
N LEU A 487 23.49 -3.39 10.83
CA LEU A 487 24.68 -3.66 10.03
C LEU A 487 24.94 -2.62 8.95
N VAL A 488 23.90 -2.19 8.25
CA VAL A 488 23.99 -1.12 7.26
C VAL A 488 24.46 0.18 7.91
N ASP A 489 23.91 0.56 9.06
CA ASP A 489 24.36 1.75 9.79
C ASP A 489 25.84 1.63 10.24
N GLU A 490 26.30 0.45 10.69
CA GLU A 490 27.70 0.21 11.03
C GLU A 490 28.62 0.35 9.81
N LEU A 491 28.21 -0.20 8.64
CA LEU A 491 29.00 -0.10 7.39
C LEU A 491 29.12 1.32 6.87
N LEU A 492 28.03 2.10 6.89
CA LEU A 492 28.01 3.48 6.46
C LEU A 492 28.89 4.36 7.36
N ARG A 493 28.94 4.09 8.67
CA ARG A 493 29.85 4.77 9.61
C ARG A 493 31.33 4.49 9.31
N LEU A 494 31.65 3.27 8.85
CA LEU A 494 33.00 2.91 8.43
C LEU A 494 33.44 3.57 7.13
N ASP A 495 32.52 3.99 6.30
CA ASP A 495 32.77 4.75 5.06
C ASP A 495 33.16 6.23 5.32
N GLY A 496 33.36 6.59 6.58
CA GLY A 496 33.62 7.97 6.95
C GLY A 496 32.34 8.81 6.87
N TRP A 497 31.21 8.24 7.26
CA TRP A 497 29.98 8.96 7.58
C TRP A 497 30.33 10.03 8.61
N ASN A 498 31.18 10.93 8.12
CA ASN A 498 31.72 12.01 8.93
C ASN A 498 30.63 13.08 8.99
N GLU A 499 30.11 13.29 10.18
CA GLU A 499 29.14 14.34 10.47
C GLU A 499 29.65 15.74 10.08
N ALA A 500 30.94 15.88 9.74
CA ALA A 500 31.57 17.11 9.30
C ALA A 500 31.59 17.30 7.76
N SER A 501 31.25 16.30 6.94
CA SER A 501 31.27 16.44 5.48
C SER A 501 29.97 15.94 4.84
N PHE A 502 29.50 16.64 3.79
CA PHE A 502 28.32 16.28 2.98
C PHE A 502 28.64 15.34 1.81
N THR A 503 29.87 14.82 1.73
CA THR A 503 30.28 13.91 0.65
C THR A 503 29.52 12.58 0.63
N SER A 504 28.82 12.24 1.72
CA SER A 504 28.07 10.99 1.90
C SER A 504 26.55 11.14 1.84
N VAL A 505 26.02 12.19 1.21
CA VAL A 505 24.56 12.42 1.12
C VAL A 505 23.84 11.26 0.43
N LEU A 506 24.44 10.69 -0.62
CA LEU A 506 23.86 9.53 -1.32
C LEU A 506 23.84 8.28 -0.44
N ASP A 507 24.86 8.05 0.37
CA ASP A 507 24.93 6.93 1.29
C ASP A 507 23.94 7.09 2.45
N TYR A 508 23.78 8.34 2.94
CA TYR A 508 22.70 8.66 3.89
C TYR A 508 21.32 8.37 3.29
N ALA A 509 21.07 8.81 2.05
CA ALA A 509 19.81 8.57 1.36
C ALA A 509 19.51 7.09 1.25
N LEU A 510 20.50 6.29 0.86
CA LEU A 510 20.40 4.83 0.76
C LEU A 510 20.05 4.19 2.11
N GLY A 511 20.83 4.49 3.15
CA GLY A 511 20.61 3.93 4.49
C GLY A 511 19.29 4.35 5.10
N ARG A 512 18.90 5.61 4.93
CA ARG A 512 17.62 6.13 5.44
C ARG A 512 16.42 5.49 4.75
N LEU A 513 16.45 5.37 3.41
CA LEU A 513 15.37 4.73 2.66
C LEU A 513 15.18 3.28 3.10
N LEU A 514 16.28 2.53 3.20
CA LEU A 514 16.24 1.15 3.64
C LEU A 514 15.67 1.02 5.06
N ARG A 515 16.09 1.88 6.00
CA ARG A 515 15.54 1.91 7.37
C ARG A 515 14.05 2.20 7.39
N VAL A 516 13.57 3.18 6.63
CA VAL A 516 12.15 3.53 6.56
C VAL A 516 11.34 2.34 6.03
N GLN A 517 11.77 1.75 4.93
CA GLN A 517 11.08 0.64 4.29
C GLN A 517 11.06 -0.63 5.17
N LEU A 518 12.20 -0.99 5.77
CA LEU A 518 12.27 -2.16 6.67
C LEU A 518 11.50 -1.94 7.96
N ALA A 519 11.55 -0.74 8.56
CA ALA A 519 10.77 -0.43 9.76
C ALA A 519 9.26 -0.53 9.50
N GLU A 520 8.80 -0.10 8.33
CA GLU A 520 7.40 -0.25 7.94
C GLU A 520 7.01 -1.71 7.67
N ALA A 521 7.88 -2.48 7.02
CA ALA A 521 7.64 -3.90 6.77
C ALA A 521 7.61 -4.73 8.05
N LEU A 522 8.48 -4.39 9.03
CA LEU A 522 8.56 -5.09 10.32
C LEU A 522 7.43 -4.70 11.29
N MET A 523 6.95 -3.48 11.23
CA MET A 523 5.88 -2.97 12.09
C MET A 523 4.91 -2.12 11.26
N PRO A 524 3.98 -2.75 10.52
CA PRO A 524 2.96 -2.02 9.78
C PRO A 524 2.18 -1.08 10.72
N ARG A 525 1.91 0.14 10.26
CA ARG A 525 1.27 1.21 11.06
C ARG A 525 -0.15 0.91 11.56
N ALA A 526 -0.70 -0.26 11.26
CA ALA A 526 -2.05 -0.65 11.68
C ALA A 526 -2.31 -0.54 13.20
N GLY A 527 -1.26 -0.67 14.02
CA GLY A 527 -1.35 -0.59 15.48
C GLY A 527 -0.78 0.67 16.12
N ARG A 528 -0.27 1.64 15.36
CA ARG A 528 0.24 2.88 15.97
C ARG A 528 -0.93 3.81 16.33
N PRO A 529 -0.98 4.33 17.57
CA PRO A 529 -1.94 5.36 17.95
C PRO A 529 -1.79 6.56 17.02
N ALA A 530 -2.92 7.25 16.74
CA ALA A 530 -2.89 8.49 15.98
C ALA A 530 -1.95 9.48 16.68
N GLN A 531 -0.87 9.85 16.00
CA GLN A 531 0.02 10.88 16.54
C GLN A 531 -0.75 12.21 16.62
N PRO A 532 -0.54 13.01 17.66
CA PRO A 532 -1.15 14.34 17.75
C PRO A 532 -0.75 15.15 16.52
N VAL A 533 -1.72 15.86 15.95
CA VAL A 533 -1.49 16.76 14.82
C VAL A 533 -0.64 17.92 15.30
N LEU A 534 0.62 17.99 14.88
CA LEU A 534 1.54 19.05 15.25
C LEU A 534 1.38 20.25 14.30
N LYS A 535 1.56 21.43 14.83
CA LYS A 535 1.57 22.67 14.04
C LYS A 535 3.00 22.99 13.63
N LEU A 536 3.18 23.54 12.43
CA LEU A 536 4.51 23.82 11.86
C LEU A 536 5.38 24.71 12.77
N HIS A 537 4.79 25.70 13.42
CA HIS A 537 5.55 26.60 14.32
C HIS A 537 6.15 25.88 15.54
N ALA A 538 5.57 24.74 15.96
CA ALA A 538 6.12 23.92 17.03
C ALA A 538 7.33 23.08 16.56
N LEU A 539 7.52 22.96 15.26
CA LEU A 539 8.62 22.19 14.61
C LEU A 539 9.61 23.10 13.86
N ARG A 540 9.82 24.31 14.42
CA ARG A 540 10.69 25.31 13.80
C ARG A 540 12.15 24.83 13.69
N SER A 541 12.67 24.19 14.73
CA SER A 541 14.02 23.65 14.79
C SER A 541 14.22 22.51 13.79
N GLU A 542 13.23 21.60 13.72
CA GLU A 542 13.22 20.49 12.77
C GLU A 542 13.19 20.98 11.32
N THR A 543 12.36 22.01 11.07
CA THR A 543 12.28 22.65 9.76
C THR A 543 13.60 23.33 9.38
N GLN A 544 14.20 24.07 10.31
CA GLN A 544 15.52 24.70 10.12
C GLN A 544 16.57 23.66 9.75
N THR A 545 16.67 22.57 10.53
CA THR A 545 17.60 21.47 10.27
C THR A 545 17.43 20.88 8.87
N LEU A 546 16.18 20.56 8.50
CA LEU A 546 15.88 19.97 7.20
C LEU A 546 16.33 20.88 6.04
N PHE A 547 16.00 22.17 6.09
CA PHE A 547 16.35 23.13 5.04
C PHE A 547 17.85 23.42 5.00
N ALA A 548 18.52 23.50 6.16
CA ALA A 548 19.95 23.72 6.22
C ALA A 548 20.75 22.55 5.63
N VAL A 549 20.35 21.31 5.97
CA VAL A 549 20.98 20.12 5.40
C VAL A 549 20.72 20.02 3.90
N MET A 550 19.50 20.29 3.43
CA MET A 550 19.16 20.25 2.01
C MET A 550 19.96 21.28 1.22
N ALA A 551 20.05 22.51 1.71
CA ALA A 551 20.79 23.58 1.06
C ALA A 551 22.32 23.32 1.01
N GLN A 552 22.89 22.79 2.09
CA GLN A 552 24.31 22.43 2.12
C GLN A 552 24.65 21.23 1.26
N ALA A 553 23.71 20.30 1.09
CA ALA A 553 23.91 19.11 0.25
C ALA A 553 24.08 19.45 -1.25
N GLY A 554 23.52 20.58 -1.71
CA GLY A 554 23.60 21.03 -3.09
C GLY A 554 24.71 22.04 -3.37
N HIS A 555 25.37 22.58 -2.35
CA HIS A 555 26.27 23.69 -2.54
C HIS A 555 27.55 23.52 -1.70
N ASP A 556 28.70 23.62 -2.35
CA ASP A 556 30.01 23.60 -1.68
C ASP A 556 30.34 24.95 -0.96
N ASP A 557 29.75 26.05 -1.42
CA ASP A 557 29.97 27.39 -0.85
C ASP A 557 28.81 27.79 0.08
N GLU A 558 29.14 28.20 1.30
CA GLU A 558 28.17 28.60 2.33
C GLU A 558 27.25 29.75 1.88
N ARG A 559 27.71 30.66 1.02
CA ARG A 559 26.90 31.79 0.54
C ARG A 559 25.74 31.28 -0.36
N HIS A 560 26.05 30.37 -1.27
CA HIS A 560 25.03 29.75 -2.14
C HIS A 560 24.08 28.86 -1.33
N ALA A 561 24.61 28.06 -0.40
CA ALA A 561 23.81 27.28 0.52
C ALA A 561 22.82 28.14 1.33
N ARG A 562 23.31 29.28 1.90
CA ARG A 562 22.49 30.25 2.62
C ARG A 562 21.41 30.86 1.73
N ALA A 563 21.73 31.23 0.50
CA ALA A 563 20.78 31.79 -0.45
C ALA A 563 19.66 30.77 -0.82
N ALA A 564 20.03 29.51 -1.04
CA ALA A 564 19.11 28.41 -1.30
C ALA A 564 18.20 28.13 -0.09
N PHE A 565 18.77 28.09 1.12
CA PHE A 565 18.05 27.99 2.39
C PHE A 565 17.01 29.10 2.55
N ASP A 566 17.43 30.36 2.36
CA ASP A 566 16.57 31.53 2.48
C ASP A 566 15.42 31.49 1.45
N ALA A 567 15.69 31.09 0.21
CA ALA A 567 14.70 31.01 -0.85
C ALA A 567 13.53 30.07 -0.50
N GLY A 568 13.84 28.88 0.01
CA GLY A 568 12.81 27.92 0.42
C GLY A 568 12.14 28.31 1.73
N LEU A 569 12.92 28.65 2.75
CA LEU A 569 12.38 28.84 4.10
C LEU A 569 11.49 30.08 4.24
N ARG A 570 11.80 31.18 3.52
CA ARG A 570 10.95 32.39 3.48
C ARG A 570 9.56 32.10 2.91
N ARG A 571 9.41 31.13 2.03
CA ARG A 571 8.11 30.70 1.52
C ARG A 571 7.25 30.06 2.61
N LEU A 572 7.88 29.37 3.56
CA LEU A 572 7.22 28.62 4.63
C LEU A 572 7.05 29.42 5.91
N LEU A 573 8.08 30.22 6.30
CA LEU A 573 8.15 31.02 7.52
C LEU A 573 8.52 32.48 7.22
N PRO A 574 7.64 33.27 6.59
CA PRO A 574 7.97 34.60 6.10
C PRO A 574 8.23 35.63 7.21
N MET A 575 7.59 35.47 8.39
CA MET A 575 7.63 36.50 9.44
C MET A 575 8.89 36.48 10.32
N ALA A 576 9.56 35.37 10.43
CA ALA A 576 10.79 35.23 11.22
C ALA A 576 11.55 33.97 10.78
N PRO A 577 12.25 34.00 9.65
CA PRO A 577 13.04 32.85 9.24
C PRO A 577 14.14 32.59 10.27
N PRO A 578 14.44 31.31 10.63
CA PRO A 578 15.58 30.98 11.44
C PRO A 578 16.87 31.21 10.67
N ASP A 579 17.99 31.32 11.40
CA ASP A 579 19.31 31.46 10.79
C ASP A 579 19.76 30.20 10.08
N PHE A 580 20.60 30.34 9.06
CA PHE A 580 21.26 29.21 8.41
C PHE A 580 22.34 28.64 9.34
N VAL A 581 22.05 27.47 9.91
CA VAL A 581 22.99 26.74 10.78
C VAL A 581 22.85 25.25 10.46
N VAL A 582 23.91 24.64 9.98
CA VAL A 582 24.01 23.20 9.79
C VAL A 582 24.47 22.56 11.11
N PRO A 583 23.70 21.62 11.70
CA PRO A 583 24.10 21.00 12.96
C PRO A 583 25.34 20.11 12.77
N SER A 584 26.23 20.08 13.76
CA SER A 584 27.44 19.24 13.75
C SER A 584 27.15 17.74 13.64
N GLY A 585 26.02 17.29 14.20
CA GLY A 585 25.50 15.92 14.07
C GLY A 585 24.30 15.85 13.11
N TRP A 586 24.45 16.36 11.88
CA TRP A 586 23.34 16.56 10.95
C TRP A 586 22.54 15.28 10.65
N ILE A 587 23.21 14.13 10.57
CA ILE A 587 22.56 12.84 10.27
C ILE A 587 21.54 12.47 11.35
N THR A 588 21.97 12.44 12.61
CA THR A 588 21.09 12.09 13.74
C THR A 588 20.01 13.16 13.95
N THR A 589 20.41 14.44 13.78
CA THR A 589 19.48 15.56 13.94
C THR A 589 18.42 15.56 12.85
N LEU A 590 18.79 15.27 11.59
CA LEU A 590 17.86 15.16 10.48
C LEU A 590 16.93 13.94 10.64
N ASP A 591 17.44 12.80 11.10
CA ASP A 591 16.63 11.60 11.37
C ASP A 591 15.52 11.88 12.40
N ASN A 592 15.85 12.59 13.47
CA ASN A 592 14.89 13.01 14.48
C ASN A 592 13.90 14.04 13.93
N ALA A 593 14.40 15.04 13.19
CA ALA A 593 13.56 16.06 12.56
C ALA A 593 12.52 15.43 11.61
N LEU A 594 12.93 14.51 10.73
CA LEU A 594 12.02 13.81 9.81
C LEU A 594 10.95 12.99 10.55
N THR A 595 11.31 12.40 11.69
CA THR A 595 10.36 11.64 12.52
C THR A 595 9.26 12.53 13.08
N HIS A 596 9.60 13.75 13.55
CA HIS A 596 8.64 14.73 14.05
C HIS A 596 7.83 15.37 12.90
N LEU A 597 8.49 15.74 11.80
CA LEU A 597 7.83 16.34 10.62
C LEU A 597 6.83 15.39 9.95
N ASP A 598 7.00 14.07 10.08
CA ASP A 598 6.01 13.11 9.58
C ASP A 598 4.65 13.21 10.29
N ALA A 599 4.58 13.79 11.48
CA ALA A 599 3.31 14.03 12.20
C ALA A 599 2.50 15.21 11.63
N LEU A 600 3.05 16.00 10.70
CA LEU A 600 2.35 17.14 10.08
C LEU A 600 1.14 16.71 9.24
N PRO A 601 0.10 17.57 9.16
CA PRO A 601 -1.04 17.36 8.26
C PRO A 601 -0.61 17.36 6.78
N PRO A 602 -1.35 16.67 5.89
CA PRO A 602 -1.01 16.60 4.46
C PRO A 602 -0.80 17.97 3.80
N ALA A 603 -1.67 18.96 4.05
CA ALA A 603 -1.54 20.29 3.48
C ALA A 603 -0.26 21.01 3.93
N ILE A 604 0.20 20.78 5.16
CA ILE A 604 1.46 21.36 5.65
C ILE A 604 2.67 20.62 5.07
N LYS A 605 2.58 19.29 4.92
CA LYS A 605 3.61 18.51 4.22
C LYS A 605 3.77 18.97 2.76
N GLN A 606 2.66 19.27 2.08
CA GLN A 606 2.69 19.85 0.74
C GLN A 606 3.47 21.18 0.73
N ALA A 607 3.12 22.12 1.59
CA ALA A 607 3.80 23.40 1.70
C ALA A 607 5.30 23.25 2.03
N LEU A 608 5.64 22.30 2.92
CA LEU A 608 7.01 21.96 3.26
C LEU A 608 7.79 21.46 2.05
N ILE A 609 7.23 20.55 1.28
CA ILE A 609 7.88 19.98 0.08
C ILE A 609 7.97 21.04 -1.03
N GLU A 610 6.94 21.87 -1.24
CA GLU A 610 7.00 23.01 -2.17
C GLU A 610 8.18 23.94 -1.84
N ALA A 611 8.37 24.25 -0.58
CA ALA A 611 9.47 25.09 -0.11
C ALA A 611 10.84 24.40 -0.28
N LEU A 612 10.93 23.07 -0.02
CA LEU A 612 12.16 22.30 -0.26
C LEU A 612 12.54 22.25 -1.74
N VAL A 613 11.57 22.12 -2.63
CA VAL A 613 11.85 22.17 -4.08
C VAL A 613 12.40 23.53 -4.48
N LEU A 614 11.94 24.64 -3.87
CA LEU A 614 12.53 25.95 -4.10
C LEU A 614 13.97 26.05 -3.60
N THR A 615 14.32 25.37 -2.51
CA THR A 615 15.72 25.27 -2.04
C THR A 615 16.58 24.52 -3.05
N VAL A 616 16.14 23.34 -3.49
CA VAL A 616 16.86 22.49 -4.46
C VAL A 616 17.00 23.15 -5.84
N ALA A 617 15.97 23.85 -6.29
CA ALA A 617 15.95 24.47 -7.61
C ALA A 617 16.53 25.91 -7.64
N HIS A 618 17.15 26.38 -6.55
CA HIS A 618 17.57 27.77 -6.39
C HIS A 618 18.57 28.23 -7.47
N ASP A 619 19.56 27.42 -7.76
CA ASP A 619 20.60 27.68 -8.77
C ASP A 619 20.27 27.13 -10.17
N ARG A 620 19.08 26.52 -10.33
CA ARG A 620 18.60 25.84 -11.55
C ARG A 620 19.41 24.60 -11.95
N GLN A 621 20.25 24.10 -11.07
CA GLN A 621 20.95 22.83 -11.23
C GLN A 621 20.51 21.92 -10.10
N VAL A 622 20.22 20.66 -10.41
CA VAL A 622 19.88 19.66 -9.40
C VAL A 622 20.88 18.54 -9.47
N THR A 623 21.68 18.43 -8.45
CA THR A 623 22.65 17.35 -8.32
C THR A 623 21.91 16.03 -8.01
N LEU A 624 22.53 14.89 -8.32
CA LEU A 624 22.00 13.59 -7.95
C LEU A 624 21.81 13.47 -6.42
N GLY A 625 22.73 14.05 -5.65
CA GLY A 625 22.64 14.07 -4.18
C GLY A 625 21.39 14.77 -3.67
N GLU A 626 21.09 15.97 -4.19
CA GLU A 626 19.86 16.71 -3.83
C GLU A 626 18.60 15.97 -4.25
N ALA A 627 18.58 15.44 -5.46
CA ALA A 627 17.43 14.69 -5.98
C ALA A 627 17.11 13.47 -5.10
N GLU A 628 18.11 12.68 -4.75
CA GLU A 628 17.92 11.49 -3.92
C GLU A 628 17.67 11.84 -2.45
N LEU A 629 18.26 12.91 -1.92
CA LEU A 629 17.95 13.41 -0.58
C LEU A 629 16.49 13.89 -0.51
N LEU A 630 16.02 14.67 -1.48
CA LEU A 630 14.63 15.12 -1.55
C LEU A 630 13.67 13.92 -1.63
N ARG A 631 14.01 12.90 -2.43
CA ARG A 631 13.22 11.67 -2.56
C ARG A 631 13.10 10.94 -1.23
N VAL A 632 14.20 10.81 -0.51
CA VAL A 632 14.24 10.14 0.80
C VAL A 632 13.53 10.93 1.90
N VAL A 633 13.64 12.26 1.87
CA VAL A 633 12.84 13.15 2.73
C VAL A 633 11.34 12.91 2.47
N CYS A 634 10.93 12.94 1.20
CA CYS A 634 9.55 12.67 0.82
C CYS A 634 9.09 11.26 1.24
N ALA A 635 9.91 10.23 1.05
CA ALA A 635 9.62 8.87 1.52
C ALA A 635 9.46 8.81 3.05
N SER A 636 10.33 9.49 3.81
CA SER A 636 10.24 9.59 5.27
C SER A 636 8.97 10.28 5.75
N LEU A 637 8.43 11.21 4.96
CA LEU A 637 7.17 11.91 5.21
C LEU A 637 5.95 11.16 4.65
N HIS A 638 6.13 9.96 4.08
CA HIS A 638 5.09 9.16 3.40
C HIS A 638 4.42 9.90 2.23
N CYS A 639 5.21 10.63 1.47
CA CYS A 639 4.84 11.36 0.27
C CYS A 639 5.72 10.85 -0.88
N PRO A 640 5.47 9.65 -1.46
CA PRO A 640 6.37 9.01 -2.41
C PRO A 640 6.62 9.91 -3.63
N LEU A 641 7.87 10.33 -3.80
CA LEU A 641 8.33 11.16 -4.91
C LEU A 641 9.01 10.25 -5.94
N PRO A 642 8.55 10.26 -7.20
CA PRO A 642 9.26 9.62 -8.30
C PRO A 642 10.70 10.09 -8.42
N PRO A 643 11.63 9.24 -8.92
CA PRO A 643 12.96 9.70 -9.26
C PRO A 643 12.88 10.89 -10.22
N LEU A 644 13.53 11.99 -9.85
CA LEU A 644 13.61 13.14 -10.73
C LEU A 644 14.36 12.74 -12.00
N VAL A 645 13.82 13.10 -13.15
CA VAL A 645 14.48 12.85 -14.45
C VAL A 645 15.52 13.96 -14.60
N ALA A 646 16.72 13.72 -14.08
CA ALA A 646 17.88 14.57 -14.37
C ALA A 646 18.47 14.11 -15.71
N ASP A 647 18.92 15.04 -16.56
CA ASP A 647 19.70 14.70 -17.75
C ASP A 647 20.94 13.90 -17.33
N ALA A 648 21.17 12.75 -17.96
CA ALA A 648 22.31 11.85 -17.70
C ALA A 648 23.65 12.42 -18.20
N SER A 649 23.79 13.75 -18.29
CA SER A 649 24.95 14.47 -18.82
C SER A 649 25.57 15.44 -17.81
N ALA A 650 25.57 15.09 -16.52
CA ALA A 650 26.39 15.77 -15.52
C ALA A 650 27.27 14.78 -14.75
#